data_dfbf6fe5b1a958b637fccda21cb585cb
#
_entry.id   dfbf6fe5b1a958b637fccda21cb585cb
#
_cell.length_a   1.000
_cell.length_b   1.000
_cell.length_c   1.000
_cell.angle_alpha   90.00
_cell.angle_beta   90.00
_cell.angle_gamma   90.00
#
_symmetry.space_group_name_H-M   'P 1'
#
loop_
_entity.id
_entity.type
_entity.pdbx_description
1 polymer ?
#
loop_
_entity_poly.entity_id
_entity_poly.type
_entity_poly.pdbx_seq_one_letter_code
_entity_poly.pdbx_strand_id
1 'polypeptide(L)'
;MIVFAIAAAASFAFDVPPWDGTTLGAEDTVPPPWTAPVAENRMFSCWGRSYALGGDGIVTSIRSAGEELLAAPVSVEVNGRELSFRVACATQGVSFAEYDLSAEGGDAPVRARLRAEFDGFLWFDLTWGGEGSREIRSFKVRIPVRRSLVDGFDRCRGTRDDEPLPAGKAGTWRYNPGREPYFWLGNGKCGLMGGVDSLRGWWRRERNGGYRLDVDDKTATLTMDLVDEPFVPTKPRTFGFYLEATPAKPKNLELAAVPSDRLERWCQTDAIFDIKWPGCYKESRLEKFRKLQHSGKRVFYYASTTAVSPMSPLWERFGAEWTLFSSPTSGIVKSMAKTEAGRRSGTWTRGCMNSRSFFEFKLYTANGFLDDPVFDVQDLYYDVAEPGQCHNKTHGCVWTNEFGQVCRDFDMKTIREFHKRLLRLLKKKNPKGVLYGHSGPSRTPSDTFFERMVMGENYANAVKSKLSYYDVLTPEELRIKYASRSNETVIDMLPQIVRALQMHDRERLKTYDTKSPENDRAIRHCAAYYKIFDLNIWGNAANRFDGDQWIKADDAVTSLGPDRRYRAYYHADAPLKASEMDPRFLWAAFSGRGAGLLILLNDTDESVTRSLVGDLKAFGFPTDLGRDVFSGEEFAFKDSRLVVALPPRESRFVRFETSK
;
A
#
# COMPACT_ATOMS: atom_id res chain seq x y z
N MET A 1 22.81 25.40 28.70
CA MET A 1 22.16 25.51 27.36
C MET A 1 23.17 25.69 26.22
N ILE A 2 24.25 26.43 26.40
CA ILE A 2 25.30 26.66 25.38
C ILE A 2 26.18 25.41 25.16
N VAL A 3 26.47 24.63 26.21
CA VAL A 3 27.31 23.43 26.12
C VAL A 3 26.65 22.27 25.33
N PHE A 4 25.32 22.14 25.40
CA PHE A 4 24.61 21.11 24.60
C PHE A 4 24.49 21.45 23.11
N ALA A 5 24.41 22.74 22.76
CA ALA A 5 24.41 23.17 21.36
C ALA A 5 25.78 22.96 20.69
N ILE A 6 26.86 23.13 21.44
CA ILE A 6 28.25 22.94 20.95
C ILE A 6 28.54 21.43 20.79
N ALA A 7 28.07 20.57 21.72
CA ALA A 7 28.23 19.13 21.59
C ALA A 7 27.42 18.54 20.40
N ALA A 8 26.22 19.05 20.14
CA ALA A 8 25.43 18.64 18.98
C ALA A 8 26.05 19.10 17.67
N ALA A 9 26.60 20.33 17.59
CA ALA A 9 27.29 20.83 16.40
C ALA A 9 28.61 20.09 16.14
N ALA A 10 29.37 19.74 17.19
CA ALA A 10 30.62 18.99 17.07
C ALA A 10 30.42 17.53 16.62
N SER A 11 29.25 16.92 16.89
CA SER A 11 28.96 15.53 16.51
C SER A 11 28.67 15.33 15.02
N PHE A 12 28.52 16.40 14.23
CA PHE A 12 28.27 16.34 12.79
C PHE A 12 29.47 16.75 11.90
N ALA A 13 30.60 17.03 12.52
CA ALA A 13 31.83 17.34 11.81
C ALA A 13 32.64 16.06 11.54
N PHE A 14 32.20 15.28 10.57
CA PHE A 14 32.94 14.11 10.09
C PHE A 14 33.33 14.31 8.62
N ASP A 15 34.54 13.92 8.24
CA ASP A 15 35.02 13.97 6.86
C ASP A 15 34.30 12.94 6.01
N VAL A 16 34.10 11.70 6.54
CA VAL A 16 33.30 10.62 5.94
C VAL A 16 32.10 10.37 6.82
N PRO A 17 30.87 10.43 6.29
CA PRO A 17 29.66 10.14 7.06
C PRO A 17 29.67 8.72 7.63
N PRO A 18 29.23 8.49 8.90
CA PRO A 18 29.24 7.17 9.51
C PRO A 18 28.28 6.17 8.85
N TRP A 19 27.42 6.62 7.96
CA TRP A 19 26.51 5.77 7.15
C TRP A 19 27.05 5.42 5.78
N ASP A 20 28.15 6.04 5.33
CA ASP A 20 28.68 5.81 3.99
C ASP A 20 29.13 4.36 3.79
N GLY A 21 28.61 3.75 2.74
CA GLY A 21 28.88 2.34 2.42
C GLY A 21 28.18 1.32 3.32
N THR A 22 27.14 1.72 4.09
CA THR A 22 26.47 0.79 5.00
C THR A 22 25.80 -0.41 4.28
N THR A 23 26.01 -1.60 4.84
CA THR A 23 25.39 -2.85 4.41
C THR A 23 24.26 -3.32 5.32
N LEU A 24 23.78 -2.45 6.22
CA LEU A 24 22.71 -2.75 7.17
C LEU A 24 21.46 -3.32 6.48
N GLY A 25 21.02 -4.50 6.91
CA GLY A 25 19.86 -5.21 6.35
C GLY A 25 20.04 -5.74 4.92
N ALA A 26 21.28 -5.73 4.37
CA ALA A 26 21.58 -6.23 3.03
C ALA A 26 21.84 -7.75 2.99
N GLU A 27 21.84 -8.41 4.15
CA GLU A 27 22.07 -9.85 4.25
C GLU A 27 21.09 -10.63 3.35
N ASP A 28 21.58 -11.70 2.70
CA ASP A 28 20.73 -12.57 1.90
C ASP A 28 19.93 -13.52 2.80
N THR A 29 18.90 -12.97 3.42
CA THR A 29 17.98 -13.65 4.34
C THR A 29 16.53 -13.40 3.98
N VAL A 30 15.65 -14.33 4.33
CA VAL A 30 14.21 -14.20 4.14
C VAL A 30 13.56 -13.90 5.47
N PRO A 31 12.99 -12.70 5.66
CA PRO A 31 12.30 -12.37 6.91
C PRO A 31 10.92 -13.05 6.96
N PRO A 32 10.40 -13.40 8.15
CA PRO A 32 9.01 -13.81 8.29
C PRO A 32 8.05 -12.69 7.82
N PRO A 33 6.89 -13.04 7.24
CA PRO A 33 6.28 -14.36 7.18
C PRO A 33 6.66 -15.20 5.96
N TRP A 34 7.59 -14.77 5.12
CA TRP A 34 7.98 -15.51 3.92
C TRP A 34 8.89 -16.70 4.23
N THR A 35 8.92 -17.61 3.29
CA THR A 35 9.87 -18.72 3.20
C THR A 35 10.80 -18.50 2.02
N ALA A 36 11.96 -19.19 2.04
CA ALA A 36 12.88 -19.14 0.91
C ALA A 36 12.17 -19.56 -0.40
N PRO A 37 12.38 -18.82 -1.49
CA PRO A 37 11.81 -19.17 -2.78
C PRO A 37 12.51 -20.42 -3.34
N VAL A 38 11.82 -21.09 -4.27
CA VAL A 38 12.35 -22.24 -5.01
C VAL A 38 12.49 -21.84 -6.47
N ALA A 39 13.69 -22.00 -7.00
CA ALA A 39 14.01 -21.76 -8.40
C ALA A 39 14.48 -23.07 -9.05
N GLU A 40 13.65 -23.63 -9.92
CA GLU A 40 13.94 -24.89 -10.63
C GLU A 40 13.73 -24.71 -12.13
N ASN A 41 14.78 -24.93 -12.92
CA ASN A 41 14.73 -24.73 -14.36
C ASN A 41 14.20 -23.35 -14.75
N ARG A 42 12.97 -23.29 -15.29
CA ARG A 42 12.27 -22.07 -15.69
C ARG A 42 11.14 -21.69 -14.75
N MET A 43 11.03 -22.34 -13.61
CA MET A 43 10.01 -22.08 -12.60
C MET A 43 10.61 -21.33 -11.42
N PHE A 44 9.97 -20.26 -11.01
CA PHE A 44 10.22 -19.57 -9.76
C PHE A 44 8.97 -19.65 -8.90
N SER A 45 9.11 -20.12 -7.67
CA SER A 45 8.00 -20.28 -6.72
C SER A 45 8.33 -19.62 -5.39
N CYS A 46 7.35 -18.95 -4.81
CA CYS A 46 7.42 -18.36 -3.49
C CYS A 46 6.07 -18.55 -2.78
N TRP A 47 5.91 -18.08 -1.55
CA TRP A 47 4.67 -18.28 -0.82
C TRP A 47 3.43 -17.95 -1.66
N GLY A 48 2.55 -18.93 -1.85
CA GLY A 48 1.26 -18.79 -2.54
C GLY A 48 1.31 -18.46 -4.03
N ARG A 49 2.50 -18.39 -4.65
CA ARG A 49 2.68 -17.97 -6.05
C ARG A 49 3.73 -18.77 -6.79
N SER A 50 3.54 -18.87 -8.11
CA SER A 50 4.54 -19.44 -9.00
C SER A 50 4.55 -18.72 -10.35
N TYR A 51 5.71 -18.69 -10.98
CA TYR A 51 5.98 -18.02 -12.24
C TYR A 51 6.74 -18.96 -13.17
N ALA A 52 6.22 -19.17 -14.38
CA ALA A 52 6.95 -19.90 -15.44
C ALA A 52 7.58 -18.89 -16.40
N LEU A 53 8.87 -19.06 -16.69
CA LEU A 53 9.67 -18.09 -17.44
C LEU A 53 10.02 -18.63 -18.83
N GLY A 54 10.12 -17.73 -19.82
CA GLY A 54 10.54 -18.03 -21.19
C GLY A 54 9.59 -18.91 -21.99
N GLY A 55 10.03 -19.35 -23.15
CA GLY A 55 9.17 -19.98 -24.17
C GLY A 55 8.55 -18.92 -25.06
N ASP A 56 7.24 -19.00 -25.32
CA ASP A 56 6.53 -18.06 -26.23
C ASP A 56 6.26 -16.68 -25.58
N GLY A 57 7.05 -16.32 -24.59
CA GLY A 57 7.00 -15.03 -23.91
C GLY A 57 8.09 -14.92 -22.85
N ILE A 58 8.16 -13.76 -22.18
CA ILE A 58 9.12 -13.52 -21.10
C ILE A 58 8.67 -14.19 -19.79
N VAL A 59 7.34 -14.25 -19.56
CA VAL A 59 6.66 -15.00 -18.50
C VAL A 59 5.47 -15.71 -19.12
N THR A 60 5.38 -17.03 -19.00
CA THR A 60 4.34 -17.83 -19.64
C THR A 60 3.19 -18.24 -18.73
N SER A 61 3.39 -18.18 -17.40
CA SER A 61 2.34 -18.43 -16.42
C SER A 61 2.63 -17.64 -15.15
N ILE A 62 1.59 -17.11 -14.54
CA ILE A 62 1.63 -16.48 -13.21
C ILE A 62 0.46 -17.02 -12.41
N ARG A 63 0.73 -17.80 -11.37
CA ARG A 63 -0.30 -18.32 -10.47
C ARG A 63 -0.25 -17.61 -9.13
N SER A 64 -1.42 -17.23 -8.61
CA SER A 64 -1.59 -16.67 -7.27
C SER A 64 -2.92 -17.10 -6.66
N ALA A 65 -2.94 -17.39 -5.37
CA ALA A 65 -4.12 -17.84 -4.62
C ALA A 65 -4.88 -19.00 -5.31
N GLY A 66 -4.15 -19.90 -6.01
CA GLY A 66 -4.69 -21.04 -6.75
C GLY A 66 -5.18 -20.72 -8.17
N GLU A 67 -5.21 -19.45 -8.59
CA GLU A 67 -5.65 -19.02 -9.92
C GLU A 67 -4.49 -18.81 -10.90
N GLU A 68 -4.70 -19.10 -12.17
CA GLU A 68 -3.82 -18.65 -13.26
C GLU A 68 -4.26 -17.25 -13.70
N LEU A 69 -3.38 -16.25 -13.48
CA LEU A 69 -3.69 -14.85 -13.77
C LEU A 69 -3.64 -14.53 -15.26
N LEU A 70 -2.70 -15.14 -15.99
CA LEU A 70 -2.48 -14.81 -17.40
C LEU A 70 -3.50 -15.51 -18.29
N ALA A 71 -4.02 -14.78 -19.27
CA ALA A 71 -4.84 -15.32 -20.36
C ALA A 71 -3.98 -15.86 -21.51
N ALA A 72 -2.76 -15.32 -21.67
CA ALA A 72 -1.72 -15.72 -22.58
C ALA A 72 -0.36 -15.28 -22.03
N PRO A 73 0.79 -15.75 -22.54
CA PRO A 73 2.10 -15.31 -22.10
C PRO A 73 2.28 -13.79 -22.09
N VAL A 74 3.07 -13.26 -21.14
CA VAL A 74 3.59 -11.89 -21.24
C VAL A 74 4.53 -11.84 -22.41
N SER A 75 4.10 -11.23 -23.51
CA SER A 75 4.86 -11.21 -24.75
C SER A 75 5.66 -9.92 -24.95
N VAL A 76 6.80 -10.06 -25.64
CA VAL A 76 7.56 -8.94 -26.17
C VAL A 76 7.41 -8.99 -27.69
N GLU A 77 6.86 -7.92 -28.26
CA GLU A 77 6.57 -7.79 -29.69
C GLU A 77 7.49 -6.74 -30.30
N VAL A 78 8.17 -7.08 -31.40
CA VAL A 78 8.97 -6.15 -32.20
C VAL A 78 8.46 -6.18 -33.63
N ASN A 79 8.05 -5.03 -34.18
CA ASN A 79 7.49 -4.88 -35.51
C ASN A 79 6.33 -5.85 -35.83
N GLY A 80 5.46 -6.11 -34.84
CA GLY A 80 4.32 -7.03 -34.96
C GLY A 80 4.66 -8.51 -34.80
N ARG A 81 5.92 -8.87 -34.53
CA ARG A 81 6.34 -10.24 -34.29
C ARG A 81 6.59 -10.45 -32.80
N GLU A 82 5.92 -11.41 -32.20
CA GLU A 82 6.19 -11.88 -30.85
C GLU A 82 7.50 -12.69 -30.79
N LEU A 83 8.25 -12.50 -29.70
CA LEU A 83 9.55 -13.12 -29.50
C LEU A 83 9.45 -14.30 -28.53
N SER A 84 10.14 -15.40 -28.86
CA SER A 84 10.35 -16.51 -27.92
C SER A 84 11.66 -16.33 -27.16
N PHE A 85 11.68 -16.74 -25.88
CA PHE A 85 12.83 -16.55 -25.02
C PHE A 85 13.42 -17.86 -24.52
N ARG A 86 14.73 -17.99 -24.65
CA ARG A 86 15.53 -18.96 -23.86
C ARG A 86 15.80 -18.38 -22.48
N VAL A 87 15.79 -19.22 -21.49
CA VAL A 87 16.02 -18.86 -20.08
C VAL A 87 17.11 -19.73 -19.49
N ALA A 88 18.04 -19.12 -18.80
CA ALA A 88 19.03 -19.76 -17.97
C ALA A 88 19.01 -19.15 -16.57
N CYS A 89 19.01 -19.99 -15.52
CA CYS A 89 19.22 -19.52 -14.16
C CYS A 89 20.70 -19.17 -14.00
N ALA A 90 21.00 -17.89 -13.78
CA ALA A 90 22.35 -17.38 -13.71
C ALA A 90 22.93 -17.48 -12.29
N THR A 91 22.10 -17.16 -11.27
CA THR A 91 22.51 -17.14 -9.86
C THR A 91 21.30 -17.40 -8.98
N GLN A 92 21.51 -18.12 -7.87
CA GLN A 92 20.50 -18.33 -6.84
C GLN A 92 21.11 -18.03 -5.47
N GLY A 93 20.45 -17.16 -4.72
CA GLY A 93 20.68 -16.89 -3.30
C GLY A 93 19.63 -17.54 -2.42
N VAL A 94 19.66 -17.20 -1.13
CA VAL A 94 18.63 -17.65 -0.16
C VAL A 94 17.31 -16.91 -0.37
N SER A 95 17.36 -15.62 -0.75
CA SER A 95 16.19 -14.76 -0.87
C SER A 95 15.84 -14.38 -2.31
N PHE A 96 16.56 -14.85 -3.31
CA PHE A 96 16.35 -14.48 -4.71
C PHE A 96 16.88 -15.52 -5.70
N ALA A 97 16.43 -15.40 -6.95
CA ALA A 97 17.08 -16.03 -8.11
C ALA A 97 17.21 -15.00 -9.23
N GLU A 98 18.29 -15.10 -10.00
CA GLU A 98 18.53 -14.30 -11.20
C GLU A 98 18.53 -15.18 -12.44
N TYR A 99 17.94 -14.68 -13.51
CA TYR A 99 17.81 -15.37 -14.77
C TYR A 99 18.27 -14.48 -15.91
N ASP A 100 18.98 -15.05 -16.86
CA ASP A 100 19.27 -14.46 -18.15
C ASP A 100 18.28 -14.98 -19.18
N LEU A 101 17.61 -14.06 -19.86
CA LEU A 101 16.66 -14.35 -20.93
C LEU A 101 17.19 -13.77 -22.24
N SER A 102 17.13 -14.54 -23.31
CA SER A 102 17.54 -14.09 -24.64
C SER A 102 16.55 -14.52 -25.70
N ALA A 103 16.14 -13.57 -26.55
CA ALA A 103 15.30 -13.87 -27.69
C ALA A 103 16.15 -14.18 -28.92
N GLU A 104 15.69 -15.14 -29.72
CA GLU A 104 16.32 -15.49 -30.99
C GLU A 104 15.52 -14.91 -32.17
N GLY A 105 16.25 -14.34 -33.11
CA GLY A 105 15.68 -13.75 -34.31
C GLY A 105 14.95 -12.44 -34.03
N GLY A 106 14.48 -11.82 -35.07
CA GLY A 106 13.79 -10.53 -35.02
C GLY A 106 14.62 -9.40 -35.61
N ASP A 107 14.04 -8.18 -35.58
CA ASP A 107 14.67 -7.00 -36.20
C ASP A 107 15.70 -6.32 -35.26
N ALA A 108 15.82 -6.77 -34.04
CA ALA A 108 16.82 -6.31 -33.08
C ALA A 108 17.15 -7.41 -32.07
N PRO A 109 18.40 -7.47 -31.56
CA PRO A 109 18.72 -8.29 -30.39
C PRO A 109 17.88 -7.87 -29.20
N VAL A 110 17.30 -8.84 -28.45
CA VAL A 110 16.55 -8.61 -27.22
C VAL A 110 17.04 -9.57 -26.15
N ARG A 111 17.40 -9.01 -24.99
CA ARG A 111 17.82 -9.77 -23.81
C ARG A 111 17.18 -9.16 -22.58
N ALA A 112 16.96 -9.98 -21.55
CA ALA A 112 16.54 -9.48 -20.26
C ALA A 112 17.33 -10.15 -19.15
N ARG A 113 17.69 -9.39 -18.13
CA ARG A 113 18.10 -9.91 -16.83
C ARG A 113 16.91 -9.78 -15.89
N LEU A 114 16.49 -10.89 -15.32
CA LEU A 114 15.42 -10.97 -14.35
C LEU A 114 16.00 -11.25 -12.97
N ARG A 115 15.61 -10.46 -11.97
CA ARG A 115 15.78 -10.77 -10.56
C ARG A 115 14.41 -11.05 -9.95
N ALA A 116 14.22 -12.27 -9.46
CA ALA A 116 13.02 -12.73 -8.76
C ALA A 116 13.32 -12.82 -7.26
N GLU A 117 12.52 -12.17 -6.40
CA GLU A 117 12.77 -12.13 -4.97
C GLU A 117 11.73 -12.95 -4.17
N PHE A 118 12.06 -13.26 -2.92
CA PHE A 118 11.29 -14.15 -2.02
C PHE A 118 9.82 -13.76 -1.85
N ASP A 119 9.48 -12.49 -2.03
CA ASP A 119 8.13 -11.95 -1.96
C ASP A 119 7.40 -11.98 -3.31
N GLY A 120 8.00 -12.57 -4.34
CA GLY A 120 7.44 -12.71 -5.69
C GLY A 120 7.58 -11.48 -6.56
N PHE A 121 8.36 -10.50 -6.15
CA PHE A 121 8.71 -9.35 -6.97
C PHE A 121 9.69 -9.77 -8.08
N LEU A 122 9.30 -9.56 -9.32
CA LEU A 122 10.08 -9.82 -10.53
C LEU A 122 10.54 -8.49 -11.12
N TRP A 123 11.84 -8.21 -11.09
CA TRP A 123 12.42 -7.03 -11.75
C TRP A 123 13.13 -7.47 -13.04
N PHE A 124 12.74 -6.88 -14.16
CA PHE A 124 13.32 -7.09 -15.47
C PHE A 124 14.13 -5.86 -15.89
N ASP A 125 15.39 -6.05 -16.24
CA ASP A 125 16.20 -5.12 -17.01
C ASP A 125 16.23 -5.64 -18.46
N LEU A 126 15.35 -5.12 -19.32
CA LEU A 126 15.22 -5.55 -20.71
C LEU A 126 16.03 -4.64 -21.61
N THR A 127 17.02 -5.23 -22.29
CA THR A 127 17.92 -4.55 -23.23
C THR A 127 17.61 -4.96 -24.66
N TRP A 128 17.46 -3.97 -25.53
CA TRP A 128 17.12 -4.16 -26.94
C TRP A 128 17.89 -3.22 -27.86
N GLY A 129 18.00 -3.59 -29.14
CA GLY A 129 18.74 -2.80 -30.12
C GLY A 129 20.25 -2.99 -30.04
N GLY A 130 20.98 -2.16 -30.76
CA GLY A 130 22.44 -2.21 -30.93
C GLY A 130 22.85 -2.71 -32.31
N GLU A 131 24.07 -3.18 -32.43
CA GLU A 131 24.62 -3.67 -33.68
C GLU A 131 23.78 -4.79 -34.28
N GLY A 132 23.57 -4.76 -35.60
CA GLY A 132 22.73 -5.71 -36.33
C GLY A 132 21.23 -5.42 -36.29
N SER A 133 20.80 -4.33 -35.63
CA SER A 133 19.38 -3.94 -35.61
C SER A 133 18.95 -3.41 -36.97
N ARG A 134 17.72 -3.77 -37.36
CA ARG A 134 16.97 -3.17 -38.46
C ARG A 134 16.13 -2.01 -37.95
N GLU A 135 15.36 -1.37 -38.83
CA GLU A 135 14.39 -0.36 -38.46
C GLU A 135 13.33 -0.93 -37.50
N ILE A 136 13.17 -0.31 -36.36
CA ILE A 136 12.12 -0.61 -35.39
C ILE A 136 11.02 0.42 -35.49
N ARG A 137 9.80 -0.04 -35.80
CA ARG A 137 8.57 0.75 -35.92
C ARG A 137 7.66 0.59 -34.71
N SER A 138 7.76 -0.54 -34.02
CA SER A 138 7.05 -0.81 -32.79
C SER A 138 7.83 -1.75 -31.91
N PHE A 139 7.80 -1.47 -30.59
CA PHE A 139 8.31 -2.35 -29.55
C PHE A 139 7.32 -2.33 -28.39
N LYS A 140 6.75 -3.49 -28.04
CA LYS A 140 5.70 -3.58 -27.02
C LYS A 140 5.97 -4.72 -26.06
N VAL A 141 5.61 -4.50 -24.79
CA VAL A 141 5.45 -5.57 -23.79
C VAL A 141 3.96 -5.67 -23.48
N ARG A 142 3.36 -6.86 -23.71
CA ARG A 142 1.93 -7.09 -23.51
C ARG A 142 1.70 -8.03 -22.35
N ILE A 143 0.81 -7.65 -21.44
CA ILE A 143 0.51 -8.35 -20.18
C ILE A 143 -0.99 -8.67 -20.19
N PRO A 144 -1.42 -9.82 -20.75
CA PRO A 144 -2.82 -10.20 -20.85
C PRO A 144 -3.28 -10.93 -19.58
N VAL A 145 -4.09 -10.27 -18.75
CA VAL A 145 -4.70 -10.85 -17.56
C VAL A 145 -6.08 -11.38 -17.89
N ARG A 146 -6.48 -12.54 -17.31
CA ARG A 146 -7.81 -13.12 -17.50
C ARG A 146 -8.89 -12.15 -17.02
N ARG A 147 -9.85 -11.86 -17.90
CA ARG A 147 -10.94 -10.93 -17.61
C ARG A 147 -11.75 -11.33 -16.37
N SER A 148 -11.96 -12.64 -16.18
CA SER A 148 -12.69 -13.21 -15.04
C SER A 148 -12.04 -12.94 -13.67
N LEU A 149 -10.77 -12.53 -13.65
CA LEU A 149 -10.02 -12.20 -12.45
C LEU A 149 -9.78 -10.68 -12.29
N VAL A 150 -10.40 -9.85 -13.13
CA VAL A 150 -10.21 -8.39 -13.09
C VAL A 150 -11.55 -7.70 -12.82
N ASP A 151 -11.80 -7.38 -11.57
CA ASP A 151 -12.92 -6.53 -11.15
C ASP A 151 -12.55 -5.05 -11.18
N GLY A 152 -11.27 -4.73 -11.11
CA GLY A 152 -10.79 -3.37 -11.04
C GLY A 152 -9.38 -3.18 -11.57
N PHE A 153 -9.09 -1.93 -11.81
CA PHE A 153 -7.79 -1.42 -12.19
C PHE A 153 -7.43 -0.27 -11.25
N ASP A 154 -6.36 -0.44 -10.48
CA ASP A 154 -5.78 0.63 -9.68
C ASP A 154 -4.52 1.13 -10.38
N ARG A 155 -4.43 2.43 -10.57
CA ARG A 155 -3.28 3.10 -11.18
C ARG A 155 -2.67 4.09 -10.21
N CYS A 156 -1.36 4.24 -10.27
CA CYS A 156 -0.65 5.17 -9.41
C CYS A 156 -0.95 6.61 -9.81
N ARG A 157 -1.89 7.21 -9.10
CA ARG A 157 -2.06 8.65 -9.08
C ARG A 157 -2.43 9.10 -7.67
N GLY A 158 -1.61 9.95 -7.08
CA GLY A 158 -1.82 10.47 -5.73
C GLY A 158 -2.92 11.53 -5.63
N THR A 159 -3.92 11.55 -6.54
CA THR A 159 -4.98 12.56 -6.56
C THR A 159 -6.36 11.94 -6.78
N ARG A 160 -7.40 12.67 -6.40
CA ARG A 160 -8.82 12.30 -6.37
C ARG A 160 -9.44 11.80 -7.68
N ASP A 161 -8.74 11.95 -8.81
CA ASP A 161 -9.29 11.68 -10.14
C ASP A 161 -9.10 10.23 -10.60
N ASP A 162 -8.63 9.36 -9.70
CA ASP A 162 -8.38 7.95 -9.98
C ASP A 162 -9.64 7.13 -9.68
N GLU A 163 -10.64 7.24 -10.53
CA GLU A 163 -11.73 6.28 -10.53
C GLU A 163 -11.17 4.91 -10.96
N PRO A 164 -11.30 3.86 -10.11
CA PRO A 164 -10.99 2.52 -10.54
C PRO A 164 -11.88 2.15 -11.72
N LEU A 165 -11.36 1.36 -12.65
CA LEU A 165 -12.21 0.83 -13.72
C LEU A 165 -13.30 -0.04 -13.10
N PRO A 166 -14.58 0.31 -13.30
CA PRO A 166 -15.66 -0.51 -12.82
C PRO A 166 -15.61 -1.90 -13.47
N ALA A 167 -15.94 -2.92 -12.70
CA ALA A 167 -16.16 -4.25 -13.23
C ALA A 167 -17.14 -4.19 -14.42
N GLY A 168 -16.81 -4.86 -15.53
CA GLY A 168 -17.71 -5.01 -16.66
C GLY A 168 -17.61 -4.00 -17.79
N LYS A 169 -16.78 -2.95 -17.69
CA LYS A 169 -16.58 -2.05 -18.82
C LYS A 169 -15.51 -2.59 -19.79
N ALA A 170 -15.92 -2.92 -21.00
CA ALA A 170 -15.00 -3.09 -22.13
C ALA A 170 -14.56 -1.72 -22.65
N GLY A 171 -13.34 -1.63 -23.20
CA GLY A 171 -12.82 -0.38 -23.77
C GLY A 171 -11.30 -0.33 -23.83
N THR A 172 -10.82 0.83 -24.29
CA THR A 172 -9.39 1.12 -24.37
C THR A 172 -9.07 2.42 -23.62
N TRP A 173 -8.09 2.36 -22.74
CA TRP A 173 -7.59 3.51 -21.98
C TRP A 173 -6.10 3.71 -22.23
N ARG A 174 -5.67 4.98 -22.25
CA ARG A 174 -4.30 5.36 -22.52
C ARG A 174 -3.76 6.21 -21.36
N TYR A 175 -2.56 5.87 -20.90
CA TYR A 175 -1.93 6.50 -19.74
C TYR A 175 -0.50 6.94 -20.05
N ASN A 176 -0.01 7.89 -19.25
CA ASN A 176 1.36 8.36 -19.33
C ASN A 176 2.21 7.70 -18.21
N PRO A 177 3.08 6.73 -18.53
CA PRO A 177 3.91 6.07 -17.53
C PRO A 177 4.89 7.01 -16.80
N GLY A 178 5.17 8.20 -17.36
CA GLY A 178 5.93 9.25 -16.66
C GLY A 178 5.14 10.00 -15.58
N ARG A 179 3.84 9.73 -15.43
CA ARG A 179 2.97 10.27 -14.38
C ARG A 179 2.27 9.19 -13.58
N GLU A 180 1.95 8.07 -14.22
CA GLU A 180 1.22 6.93 -13.69
C GLU A 180 2.06 5.67 -13.91
N PRO A 181 3.20 5.53 -13.19
CA PRO A 181 4.20 4.51 -13.49
C PRO A 181 3.79 3.11 -13.06
N TYR A 182 2.83 2.97 -12.12
CA TYR A 182 2.43 1.69 -11.55
C TYR A 182 0.98 1.38 -11.85
N PHE A 183 0.67 0.09 -11.90
CA PHE A 183 -0.69 -0.40 -12.07
C PHE A 183 -0.92 -1.67 -11.24
N TRP A 184 -2.17 -1.93 -10.92
CA TRP A 184 -2.65 -3.20 -10.40
C TRP A 184 -3.94 -3.58 -11.11
N LEU A 185 -4.04 -4.84 -11.57
CA LEU A 185 -5.22 -5.44 -12.18
C LEU A 185 -5.62 -6.66 -11.37
N GLY A 186 -6.85 -6.75 -10.92
CA GLY A 186 -7.26 -7.89 -10.11
C GLY A 186 -8.67 -7.79 -9.54
N ASN A 187 -8.94 -8.67 -8.59
CA ASN A 187 -10.19 -8.74 -7.83
C ASN A 187 -9.92 -8.85 -6.32
N GLY A 188 -10.96 -9.12 -5.54
CA GLY A 188 -10.82 -9.30 -4.10
C GLY A 188 -9.98 -10.52 -3.67
N LYS A 189 -9.64 -11.45 -4.56
CA LYS A 189 -8.89 -12.68 -4.26
C LYS A 189 -7.41 -12.57 -4.66
N CYS A 190 -7.14 -12.10 -5.86
CA CYS A 190 -5.79 -12.03 -6.43
C CYS A 190 -5.68 -10.96 -7.51
N GLY A 191 -4.46 -10.64 -7.90
CA GLY A 191 -4.19 -9.68 -8.96
C GLY A 191 -2.74 -9.65 -9.39
N LEU A 192 -2.45 -8.81 -10.36
CA LEU A 192 -1.11 -8.57 -10.89
C LEU A 192 -0.79 -7.07 -10.79
N MET A 193 0.26 -6.75 -10.10
CA MET A 193 0.85 -5.42 -10.03
C MET A 193 2.05 -5.35 -10.98
N GLY A 194 2.28 -4.17 -11.55
CA GLY A 194 3.44 -3.92 -12.39
C GLY A 194 3.72 -2.45 -12.59
N GLY A 195 4.82 -2.15 -13.28
CA GLY A 195 5.17 -0.77 -13.57
C GLY A 195 6.62 -0.55 -13.92
N VAL A 196 6.97 0.72 -14.05
CA VAL A 196 8.32 1.20 -14.35
C VAL A 196 8.77 2.26 -13.36
N ASP A 197 10.08 2.39 -13.16
CA ASP A 197 10.69 3.44 -12.33
C ASP A 197 11.22 4.61 -13.16
N SER A 198 11.43 4.37 -14.45
CA SER A 198 12.02 5.32 -15.40
C SER A 198 11.53 5.04 -16.81
N LEU A 199 11.56 6.08 -17.64
CA LEU A 199 11.35 5.97 -19.10
C LEU A 199 12.68 5.83 -19.86
N ARG A 200 13.80 5.53 -19.19
CA ARG A 200 15.07 5.22 -19.88
C ARG A 200 14.89 4.00 -20.75
N GLY A 201 15.50 4.01 -21.92
CA GLY A 201 15.38 2.93 -22.89
C GLY A 201 14.15 2.99 -23.79
N TRP A 202 13.19 3.89 -23.52
CA TRP A 202 12.04 4.13 -24.39
C TRP A 202 12.45 5.04 -25.54
N TRP A 203 11.82 4.85 -26.70
CA TRP A 203 11.96 5.73 -27.87
C TRP A 203 10.58 6.27 -28.22
N ARG A 204 10.17 7.31 -27.48
CA ARG A 204 8.81 7.82 -27.56
C ARG A 204 8.73 9.31 -27.36
N ARG A 205 8.10 10.00 -28.35
CA ARG A 205 7.82 11.44 -28.31
C ARG A 205 6.52 11.70 -27.55
N GLU A 206 5.47 10.97 -27.93
CA GLU A 206 4.16 11.11 -27.28
C GLU A 206 4.09 10.23 -26.03
N ARG A 207 4.07 10.85 -24.85
CA ARG A 207 4.08 10.13 -23.57
C ARG A 207 2.72 9.53 -23.23
N ASN A 208 1.62 10.20 -23.66
CA ASN A 208 0.28 9.67 -23.44
C ASN A 208 0.08 8.44 -24.34
N GLY A 209 -0.36 7.33 -23.74
CA GLY A 209 -0.48 6.04 -24.44
C GLY A 209 0.80 5.20 -24.44
N GLY A 210 1.85 5.60 -23.73
CA GLY A 210 2.97 4.71 -23.39
C GLY A 210 2.48 3.48 -22.60
N TYR A 211 1.44 3.64 -21.78
CA TYR A 211 0.59 2.55 -21.31
C TYR A 211 -0.74 2.56 -22.01
N ARG A 212 -1.21 1.37 -22.44
CA ARG A 212 -2.54 1.14 -22.99
C ARG A 212 -3.16 -0.07 -22.32
N LEU A 213 -4.35 0.10 -21.75
CA LEU A 213 -5.17 -0.99 -21.23
C LEU A 213 -6.33 -1.25 -22.20
N ASP A 214 -6.36 -2.44 -22.76
CA ASP A 214 -7.47 -2.93 -23.61
C ASP A 214 -8.24 -3.98 -22.80
N VAL A 215 -9.55 -3.79 -22.62
CA VAL A 215 -10.43 -4.71 -21.90
C VAL A 215 -11.52 -5.19 -22.84
N ASP A 216 -11.62 -6.51 -22.98
CA ASP A 216 -12.67 -7.22 -23.68
C ASP A 216 -13.32 -8.30 -22.79
N ASP A 217 -14.13 -9.18 -23.36
CA ASP A 217 -14.85 -10.24 -22.63
C ASP A 217 -13.92 -11.34 -22.08
N LYS A 218 -12.71 -11.48 -22.59
CA LYS A 218 -11.75 -12.55 -22.28
C LYS A 218 -10.54 -12.06 -21.51
N THR A 219 -10.10 -10.83 -21.81
CA THR A 219 -8.83 -10.29 -21.32
C THR A 219 -8.93 -8.85 -20.85
N ALA A 220 -8.05 -8.50 -19.93
CA ALA A 220 -7.63 -7.14 -19.63
C ALA A 220 -6.13 -7.08 -19.92
N THR A 221 -5.76 -6.51 -21.07
CA THR A 221 -4.37 -6.51 -21.55
C THR A 221 -3.73 -5.15 -21.34
N LEU A 222 -2.75 -5.07 -20.44
CA LEU A 222 -1.90 -3.89 -20.37
C LEU A 222 -0.75 -4.02 -21.36
N THR A 223 -0.57 -2.98 -22.19
CA THR A 223 0.53 -2.86 -23.14
C THR A 223 1.43 -1.71 -22.74
N MET A 224 2.73 -1.99 -22.59
CA MET A 224 3.79 -0.99 -22.55
C MET A 224 4.25 -0.79 -24.00
N ASP A 225 4.00 0.38 -24.57
CA ASP A 225 4.32 0.71 -25.98
C ASP A 225 5.53 1.65 -25.98
N LEU A 226 6.71 1.09 -26.27
CA LEU A 226 7.99 1.76 -26.06
C LEU A 226 8.44 2.61 -27.25
N VAL A 227 7.91 2.37 -28.45
CA VAL A 227 8.33 3.01 -29.70
C VAL A 227 7.14 3.59 -30.42
N ASP A 228 7.14 4.90 -30.70
CA ASP A 228 6.08 5.59 -31.46
C ASP A 228 6.57 6.23 -32.77
N GLU A 229 7.89 6.30 -33.00
CA GLU A 229 8.48 6.76 -34.24
C GLU A 229 9.52 5.75 -34.74
N PRO A 230 9.50 5.40 -36.08
CA PRO A 230 10.47 4.47 -36.63
C PRO A 230 11.91 4.99 -36.50
N PHE A 231 12.84 4.09 -36.13
CA PHE A 231 14.27 4.39 -36.11
C PHE A 231 15.12 3.12 -36.13
N VAL A 232 16.42 3.26 -36.42
CA VAL A 232 17.39 2.18 -36.28
C VAL A 232 18.17 2.36 -34.99
N PRO A 233 18.00 1.49 -33.99
CA PRO A 233 18.72 1.60 -32.71
C PRO A 233 20.18 1.13 -32.87
N THR A 234 21.10 2.07 -33.11
CA THR A 234 22.55 1.79 -33.27
C THR A 234 23.27 1.46 -31.95
N LYS A 235 22.64 1.75 -30.81
CA LYS A 235 23.15 1.46 -29.47
C LYS A 235 22.10 0.67 -28.69
N PRO A 236 22.53 -0.25 -27.80
CA PRO A 236 21.60 -0.93 -26.91
C PRO A 236 20.84 0.05 -25.99
N ARG A 237 19.57 -0.23 -25.78
CA ARG A 237 18.66 0.51 -24.93
C ARG A 237 18.12 -0.41 -23.83
N THR A 238 18.22 0.00 -22.59
CA THR A 238 17.71 -0.80 -21.46
C THR A 238 16.61 -0.05 -20.75
N PHE A 239 15.48 -0.72 -20.50
CA PHE A 239 14.45 -0.23 -19.59
C PHE A 239 14.15 -1.25 -18.51
N GLY A 240 13.84 -0.75 -17.31
CA GLY A 240 13.45 -1.56 -16.17
C GLY A 240 11.93 -1.57 -16.00
N PHE A 241 11.36 -2.76 -15.74
CA PHE A 241 9.98 -2.90 -15.32
C PHE A 241 9.84 -4.04 -14.33
N TYR A 242 8.72 -4.06 -13.58
CA TYR A 242 8.45 -5.13 -12.64
C TYR A 242 7.07 -5.74 -12.81
N LEU A 243 6.93 -6.96 -12.32
CA LEU A 243 5.67 -7.67 -12.12
C LEU A 243 5.66 -8.27 -10.71
N GLU A 244 4.52 -8.24 -10.05
CA GLU A 244 4.31 -8.87 -8.75
C GLU A 244 2.86 -9.34 -8.63
N ALA A 245 2.67 -10.64 -8.47
CA ALA A 245 1.34 -11.19 -8.22
C ALA A 245 0.95 -11.02 -6.75
N THR A 246 -0.32 -10.68 -6.49
CA THR A 246 -0.89 -10.50 -5.16
C THR A 246 -1.93 -11.57 -4.83
N PRO A 247 -2.13 -11.92 -3.55
CA PRO A 247 -1.45 -11.41 -2.34
C PRO A 247 0.03 -11.84 -2.26
N ALA A 248 0.87 -10.93 -1.73
CA ALA A 248 2.32 -11.15 -1.67
C ALA A 248 2.78 -11.90 -0.41
N LYS A 249 1.94 -12.00 0.60
CA LYS A 249 2.19 -12.69 1.88
C LYS A 249 0.89 -13.09 2.55
N PRO A 250 0.92 -13.97 3.58
CA PRO A 250 -0.24 -14.21 4.43
C PRO A 250 -0.56 -12.97 5.28
N LYS A 251 -1.86 -12.68 5.45
CA LYS A 251 -2.33 -11.65 6.39
C LYS A 251 -2.00 -12.08 7.82
N ASN A 252 -1.49 -11.16 8.62
CA ASN A 252 -1.29 -11.37 10.05
C ASN A 252 -2.63 -11.25 10.79
N LEU A 253 -3.31 -12.40 11.01
CA LEU A 253 -4.63 -12.45 11.62
C LEU A 253 -4.61 -12.08 13.11
N GLU A 254 -3.54 -12.39 13.82
CA GLU A 254 -3.35 -11.97 15.22
C GLU A 254 -3.33 -10.43 15.29
N LEU A 255 -2.55 -9.80 14.42
CA LEU A 255 -2.48 -8.34 14.34
C LEU A 255 -3.82 -7.71 13.90
N ALA A 256 -4.57 -8.37 13.01
CA ALA A 256 -5.89 -7.93 12.56
C ALA A 256 -6.95 -8.00 13.68
N ALA A 257 -6.75 -8.86 14.68
CA ALA A 257 -7.63 -8.99 15.84
C ALA A 257 -7.26 -8.07 17.01
N VAL A 258 -6.19 -7.28 16.90
CA VAL A 258 -5.84 -6.29 17.93
C VAL A 258 -6.80 -5.10 17.82
N PRO A 259 -7.58 -4.80 18.86
CA PRO A 259 -8.47 -3.65 18.87
C PRO A 259 -7.69 -2.34 18.64
N SER A 260 -8.31 -1.42 17.94
CA SER A 260 -7.65 -0.17 17.53
C SER A 260 -7.25 0.73 18.70
N ASP A 261 -7.97 0.66 19.83
CA ASP A 261 -7.65 1.40 21.06
C ASP A 261 -6.40 0.84 21.78
N ARG A 262 -5.95 -0.36 21.43
CA ARG A 262 -4.73 -1.00 21.94
C ARG A 262 -3.48 -0.66 21.17
N LEU A 263 -3.58 0.17 20.14
CA LEU A 263 -2.47 0.61 19.31
C LEU A 263 -2.13 2.07 19.61
N GLU A 264 -0.86 2.36 19.78
CA GLU A 264 -0.39 3.73 20.04
C GLU A 264 0.84 4.04 19.17
N ARG A 265 0.86 5.24 18.62
CA ARG A 265 1.99 5.77 17.86
C ARG A 265 2.72 6.80 18.72
N TRP A 266 4.00 6.59 18.91
CA TRP A 266 4.82 7.50 19.71
C TRP A 266 5.89 8.20 18.87
N CYS A 267 6.01 9.50 19.08
CA CYS A 267 7.00 10.35 18.43
C CYS A 267 7.94 10.96 19.48
N GLN A 268 9.24 10.80 19.28
CA GLN A 268 10.27 11.25 20.21
C GLN A 268 10.34 12.77 20.38
N THR A 269 10.11 13.53 19.31
CA THR A 269 10.23 14.98 19.28
C THR A 269 8.88 15.65 19.04
N ASP A 270 8.76 16.92 19.41
CA ASP A 270 7.61 17.75 19.05
C ASP A 270 7.57 18.04 17.53
N ALA A 271 8.69 17.85 16.85
CA ALA A 271 8.81 17.92 15.40
C ALA A 271 8.63 16.53 14.81
N ILE A 272 7.56 16.34 14.03
CA ILE A 272 7.18 15.05 13.46
C ILE A 272 8.26 14.48 12.53
N PHE A 273 9.07 15.34 11.93
CA PHE A 273 10.03 14.99 10.87
C PHE A 273 11.46 15.44 11.15
N ASP A 274 11.81 15.78 12.40
CA ASP A 274 13.19 16.04 12.75
C ASP A 274 14.04 14.80 12.54
N ILE A 275 15.31 15.02 12.18
CA ILE A 275 16.30 13.96 12.18
C ILE A 275 16.48 13.52 13.63
N LYS A 276 16.03 12.31 13.90
CA LYS A 276 16.16 11.68 15.20
C LYS A 276 17.48 10.95 15.22
N TRP A 277 18.24 11.23 16.26
CA TRP A 277 19.53 10.64 16.47
C TRP A 277 19.50 9.81 17.73
N PRO A 278 20.05 8.57 17.77
CA PRO A 278 20.15 7.78 18.98
C PRO A 278 20.83 8.59 20.10
N GLY A 279 20.24 8.56 21.29
CA GLY A 279 20.74 9.34 22.43
C GLY A 279 20.31 10.81 22.49
N CYS A 280 19.72 11.37 21.45
CA CYS A 280 19.23 12.77 21.42
C CYS A 280 17.78 12.87 21.89
N TYR A 281 17.47 12.49 23.12
CA TYR A 281 16.12 12.54 23.70
C TYR A 281 16.08 13.24 25.04
N LYS A 282 14.93 13.85 25.35
CA LYS A 282 14.67 14.43 26.66
C LYS A 282 14.16 13.33 27.61
N GLU A 283 14.63 13.32 28.85
CA GLU A 283 14.24 12.31 29.85
C GLU A 283 12.71 12.24 30.06
N SER A 284 12.03 13.38 30.11
CA SER A 284 10.56 13.43 30.21
C SER A 284 9.83 12.74 29.04
N ARG A 285 10.43 12.69 27.87
CA ARG A 285 9.88 11.98 26.70
C ARG A 285 10.10 10.47 26.80
N LEU A 286 11.27 10.08 27.30
CA LEU A 286 11.62 8.69 27.58
C LEU A 286 10.69 8.09 28.63
N GLU A 287 10.45 8.79 29.74
CA GLU A 287 9.49 8.37 30.77
C GLU A 287 8.09 8.17 30.21
N LYS A 288 7.63 9.09 29.35
CA LYS A 288 6.34 8.97 28.70
C LYS A 288 6.28 7.74 27.78
N PHE A 289 7.35 7.47 27.04
CA PHE A 289 7.44 6.29 26.17
C PHE A 289 7.38 5.00 26.99
N ARG A 290 8.16 4.91 28.08
CA ARG A 290 8.14 3.78 29.01
C ARG A 290 6.75 3.56 29.62
N LYS A 291 6.07 4.62 30.04
CA LYS A 291 4.68 4.53 30.53
C LYS A 291 3.74 3.94 29.48
N LEU A 292 3.88 4.33 28.22
CA LEU A 292 3.10 3.76 27.13
C LEU A 292 3.42 2.28 26.89
N GLN A 293 4.69 1.89 26.90
CA GLN A 293 5.10 0.49 26.75
C GLN A 293 4.52 -0.41 27.88
N HIS A 294 4.39 0.12 29.11
CA HIS A 294 3.80 -0.58 30.26
C HIS A 294 2.26 -0.46 30.35
N SER A 295 1.61 0.25 29.43
CA SER A 295 0.15 0.47 29.45
C SER A 295 -0.67 -0.70 28.90
N GLY A 296 -0.02 -1.79 28.48
CA GLY A 296 -0.66 -2.90 27.77
C GLY A 296 -1.04 -2.59 26.33
N LYS A 297 -0.65 -1.42 25.81
CA LYS A 297 -0.79 -1.06 24.41
C LYS A 297 0.43 -1.49 23.60
N ARG A 298 0.21 -1.80 22.32
CA ARG A 298 1.31 -1.98 21.37
C ARG A 298 1.77 -0.61 20.88
N VAL A 299 3.03 -0.28 21.10
CA VAL A 299 3.58 1.06 20.86
C VAL A 299 4.51 1.03 19.64
N PHE A 300 4.17 1.81 18.62
CA PHE A 300 4.96 1.95 17.40
C PHE A 300 5.82 3.19 17.47
N TYR A 301 7.13 3.02 17.32
CA TYR A 301 8.06 4.14 17.20
C TYR A 301 7.91 4.81 15.83
N TYR A 302 7.55 6.09 15.85
CA TYR A 302 7.26 6.84 14.63
C TYR A 302 8.52 7.37 13.96
N ALA A 303 8.67 7.05 12.69
CA ALA A 303 9.67 7.61 11.79
C ALA A 303 9.05 7.94 10.41
N SER A 304 9.85 8.36 9.46
CA SER A 304 9.40 8.62 8.10
C SER A 304 10.39 8.06 7.08
N THR A 305 9.87 7.53 5.97
CA THR A 305 10.69 7.02 4.87
C THR A 305 11.44 8.14 4.19
N THR A 306 10.75 9.11 3.65
CA THR A 306 11.35 10.15 2.81
C THR A 306 11.40 11.52 3.47
N ALA A 307 10.63 11.78 4.54
CA ALA A 307 10.63 13.09 5.17
C ALA A 307 11.91 13.34 5.98
N VAL A 308 12.36 14.59 5.93
CA VAL A 308 13.55 15.10 6.63
C VAL A 308 13.33 16.56 7.01
N SER A 309 13.88 17.00 8.14
CA SER A 309 13.79 18.41 8.56
C SER A 309 14.82 19.29 7.86
N PRO A 310 14.41 20.35 7.16
CA PRO A 310 15.34 21.32 6.61
C PRO A 310 16.01 22.20 7.70
N MET A 311 15.59 22.07 8.96
CA MET A 311 16.21 22.75 10.09
C MET A 311 17.37 21.94 10.70
N SER A 312 17.64 20.76 10.17
CA SER A 312 18.77 19.94 10.63
C SER A 312 20.09 20.46 10.10
N PRO A 313 21.17 20.45 10.92
CA PRO A 313 22.52 20.73 10.45
C PRO A 313 22.97 19.83 9.29
N LEU A 314 22.47 18.60 9.22
CA LEU A 314 22.73 17.68 8.11
C LEU A 314 22.08 18.16 6.81
N TRP A 315 20.93 18.82 6.88
CA TRP A 315 20.30 19.40 5.70
C TRP A 315 21.11 20.54 5.09
N GLU A 316 21.75 21.38 5.91
CA GLU A 316 22.66 22.41 5.43
C GLU A 316 23.81 21.83 4.60
N ARG A 317 24.37 20.69 5.04
CA ARG A 317 25.46 20.01 4.36
C ARG A 317 25.01 19.17 3.16
N PHE A 318 23.94 18.39 3.31
CA PHE A 318 23.53 17.36 2.35
C PHE A 318 22.23 17.69 1.61
N GLY A 319 21.51 18.74 1.99
CA GLY A 319 20.17 19.02 1.48
C GLY A 319 20.11 19.21 -0.04
N ALA A 320 21.16 19.74 -0.64
CA ALA A 320 21.26 19.89 -2.09
C ALA A 320 21.31 18.54 -2.82
N GLU A 321 21.99 17.56 -2.23
CA GLU A 321 22.05 16.19 -2.74
C GLU A 321 20.78 15.42 -2.38
N TRP A 322 20.31 15.52 -1.13
CA TRP A 322 19.22 14.68 -0.62
C TRP A 322 17.83 15.06 -1.12
N THR A 323 17.60 16.33 -1.46
CA THR A 323 16.25 16.78 -1.80
C THR A 323 15.63 16.03 -2.98
N LEU A 324 14.34 15.68 -2.85
CA LEU A 324 13.51 15.18 -3.96
C LEU A 324 13.20 16.30 -4.98
N PHE A 325 13.27 17.56 -4.56
CA PHE A 325 12.86 18.72 -5.34
C PHE A 325 14.05 19.36 -6.09
N SER A 326 13.77 20.35 -6.92
CA SER A 326 14.78 21.04 -7.74
C SER A 326 15.80 21.85 -6.93
N SER A 327 15.46 22.18 -5.68
CA SER A 327 16.36 22.84 -4.75
C SER A 327 16.05 22.44 -3.30
N PRO A 328 17.01 22.55 -2.36
CA PRO A 328 16.80 22.23 -0.95
C PRO A 328 15.83 23.18 -0.24
N THR A 329 15.49 24.31 -0.84
CA THR A 329 14.50 25.27 -0.33
C THR A 329 13.11 25.09 -0.90
N SER A 330 12.94 24.18 -1.88
CA SER A 330 11.65 23.84 -2.51
C SER A 330 10.93 22.73 -1.74
N GLY A 331 9.60 22.66 -1.89
CA GLY A 331 8.79 21.57 -1.33
C GLY A 331 8.76 21.53 0.20
N ILE A 332 9.07 22.63 0.86
CA ILE A 332 9.06 22.73 2.32
C ILE A 332 7.62 22.82 2.82
N VAL A 333 7.23 21.82 3.61
CA VAL A 333 5.93 21.77 4.29
C VAL A 333 6.09 22.27 5.72
N LYS A 334 5.29 23.26 6.11
CA LYS A 334 5.24 23.78 7.48
C LYS A 334 4.16 23.02 8.24
N SER A 335 4.56 22.14 9.16
CA SER A 335 3.61 21.45 10.04
C SER A 335 2.87 22.46 10.95
N MET A 336 1.62 22.14 11.28
CA MET A 336 0.78 22.95 12.15
C MET A 336 1.04 22.73 13.66
N ALA A 337 1.97 21.85 14.03
CA ALA A 337 2.32 21.63 15.42
C ALA A 337 3.07 22.84 16.00
N LYS A 338 2.53 23.42 17.08
CA LYS A 338 3.24 24.41 17.89
C LYS A 338 4.09 23.69 18.93
N THR A 339 5.33 24.10 19.13
CA THR A 339 6.11 23.72 20.33
C THR A 339 5.56 24.44 21.56
N GLU A 340 5.90 23.93 22.78
CA GLU A 340 5.68 24.63 24.06
C GLU A 340 6.26 26.05 24.07
N ALA A 341 7.27 26.31 23.25
CA ALA A 341 7.89 27.64 23.09
C ALA A 341 7.22 28.49 21.97
N GLY A 342 6.07 28.11 21.45
CA GLY A 342 5.35 28.85 20.40
C GLY A 342 5.99 28.80 19.01
N ARG A 343 7.10 28.08 18.82
CA ARG A 343 7.77 27.91 17.53
C ARG A 343 7.06 26.83 16.71
N ARG A 344 6.90 27.03 15.41
CA ARG A 344 6.43 25.99 14.50
C ARG A 344 7.50 24.90 14.40
N SER A 345 7.32 23.81 15.13
CA SER A 345 8.24 22.68 15.17
C SER A 345 7.90 21.66 14.13
N GLY A 346 7.89 21.80 12.96
CA GLY A 346 7.50 20.76 12.03
C GLY A 346 7.62 21.21 10.58
N THR A 347 8.70 21.89 10.30
CA THR A 347 9.09 22.14 8.92
C THR A 347 9.76 20.87 8.41
N TRP A 348 9.22 20.30 7.34
CA TRP A 348 9.78 19.12 6.71
C TRP A 348 9.74 19.22 5.20
N THR A 349 10.56 18.42 4.54
CA THR A 349 10.60 18.25 3.10
C THR A 349 10.86 16.78 2.79
N ARG A 350 10.85 16.40 1.51
CA ARG A 350 11.14 15.02 1.09
C ARG A 350 12.56 14.91 0.54
N GLY A 351 13.27 13.88 0.99
CA GLY A 351 14.50 13.42 0.36
C GLY A 351 14.18 12.37 -0.72
N CYS A 352 15.07 12.27 -1.69
CA CYS A 352 15.01 11.25 -2.73
C CYS A 352 15.80 10.02 -2.30
N MET A 353 15.14 8.86 -2.29
CA MET A 353 15.80 7.60 -1.91
C MET A 353 16.81 7.11 -2.96
N ASN A 354 16.78 7.63 -4.18
CA ASN A 354 17.83 7.38 -5.18
C ASN A 354 19.15 8.11 -4.87
N SER A 355 19.17 9.10 -3.92
CA SER A 355 20.40 9.56 -3.33
C SER A 355 20.97 8.51 -2.41
N ARG A 356 22.12 7.91 -2.78
CA ARG A 356 22.77 6.86 -2.01
C ARG A 356 23.03 7.30 -0.57
N SER A 357 23.57 8.49 -0.38
CA SER A 357 23.86 9.04 0.95
C SER A 357 22.60 9.20 1.80
N PHE A 358 21.48 9.64 1.21
CA PHE A 358 20.19 9.74 1.94
C PHE A 358 19.62 8.38 2.31
N PHE A 359 19.63 7.42 1.40
CA PHE A 359 19.21 6.05 1.63
C PHE A 359 20.00 5.41 2.77
N GLU A 360 21.32 5.50 2.72
CA GLU A 360 22.23 4.95 3.71
C GLU A 360 22.05 5.62 5.09
N PHE A 361 21.89 6.96 5.10
CA PHE A 361 21.55 7.71 6.30
C PHE A 361 20.26 7.22 6.96
N LYS A 362 19.21 7.00 6.18
CA LYS A 362 17.92 6.51 6.70
C LYS A 362 18.02 5.12 7.33
N LEU A 363 18.80 4.21 6.73
CA LEU A 363 19.07 2.88 7.31
C LEU A 363 19.91 2.98 8.58
N TYR A 364 20.94 3.79 8.57
CA TYR A 364 21.82 3.99 9.73
C TYR A 364 21.03 4.51 10.94
N THR A 365 20.20 5.53 10.74
CA THR A 365 19.36 6.06 11.82
C THR A 365 18.32 5.06 12.31
N ALA A 366 17.69 4.30 11.40
CA ALA A 366 16.74 3.26 11.77
C ALA A 366 17.39 2.16 12.64
N ASN A 367 18.57 1.67 12.24
CA ASN A 367 19.31 0.70 13.01
C ASN A 367 19.74 1.25 14.38
N GLY A 368 20.19 2.50 14.44
CA GLY A 368 20.55 3.15 15.68
C GLY A 368 19.41 3.20 16.69
N PHE A 369 18.16 3.39 16.25
CA PHE A 369 16.99 3.34 17.13
C PHE A 369 16.61 1.91 17.54
N LEU A 370 16.75 0.94 16.64
CA LEU A 370 16.50 -0.46 16.98
C LEU A 370 17.52 -1.01 17.98
N ASP A 371 18.77 -0.56 17.89
CA ASP A 371 19.85 -0.99 18.79
C ASP A 371 19.94 -0.17 20.08
N ASP A 372 19.19 0.94 20.21
CA ASP A 372 19.21 1.78 21.41
C ASP A 372 18.54 1.06 22.59
N PRO A 373 19.31 0.61 23.62
CA PRO A 373 18.77 -0.15 24.73
C PRO A 373 17.90 0.70 25.66
N VAL A 374 17.98 2.02 25.56
CA VAL A 374 17.22 2.94 26.40
C VAL A 374 15.79 3.05 25.93
N PHE A 375 15.57 3.03 24.61
CA PHE A 375 14.22 3.03 24.03
C PHE A 375 13.61 1.65 23.93
N ASP A 376 14.40 0.62 23.73
CA ASP A 376 13.94 -0.76 23.52
C ASP A 376 12.77 -0.82 22.51
N VAL A 377 12.99 -0.26 21.32
CA VAL A 377 11.99 -0.19 20.26
C VAL A 377 11.67 -1.58 19.74
N GLN A 378 10.40 -1.98 19.83
CA GLN A 378 9.92 -3.30 19.41
C GLN A 378 9.20 -3.28 18.07
N ASP A 379 8.54 -2.17 17.75
CA ASP A 379 7.71 -2.00 16.54
C ASP A 379 7.98 -0.62 15.93
N LEU A 380 7.90 -0.55 14.60
CA LEU A 380 8.18 0.67 13.84
C LEU A 380 6.94 1.14 13.08
N TYR A 381 6.74 2.47 13.05
CA TYR A 381 5.78 3.13 12.17
C TYR A 381 6.52 4.06 11.21
N TYR A 382 6.37 3.83 9.91
CA TYR A 382 6.98 4.64 8.87
C TYR A 382 5.95 5.40 8.06
N ASP A 383 6.00 6.72 8.17
CA ASP A 383 5.16 7.66 7.42
C ASP A 383 5.81 8.07 6.10
N VAL A 384 5.03 8.67 5.19
CA VAL A 384 5.47 9.14 3.87
C VAL A 384 6.23 8.04 3.12
N ALA A 385 5.59 6.86 3.09
CA ALA A 385 6.19 5.63 2.56
C ALA A 385 5.98 5.45 1.04
N GLU A 386 5.21 6.33 0.40
CA GLU A 386 4.96 6.29 -1.04
C GLU A 386 6.14 6.81 -1.85
N PRO A 387 6.41 6.21 -3.03
CA PRO A 387 7.40 6.68 -3.98
C PRO A 387 7.10 8.10 -4.49
N GLY A 388 8.16 8.82 -4.82
CA GLY A 388 8.09 10.16 -5.39
C GLY A 388 8.80 10.28 -6.74
N GLN A 389 8.34 11.21 -7.58
CA GLN A 389 9.06 11.58 -8.78
C GLN A 389 10.15 12.59 -8.43
N CYS A 390 11.40 12.29 -8.75
CA CYS A 390 12.52 13.13 -8.39
C CYS A 390 12.70 14.30 -9.37
N HIS A 391 12.92 15.50 -8.83
CA HIS A 391 13.16 16.74 -9.57
C HIS A 391 14.61 17.23 -9.43
N ASN A 392 15.46 16.50 -8.71
CA ASN A 392 16.85 16.87 -8.46
C ASN A 392 17.76 16.36 -9.59
N LYS A 393 18.59 17.25 -10.12
CA LYS A 393 19.57 16.91 -11.16
C LYS A 393 20.86 16.31 -10.61
N THR A 394 21.14 16.50 -9.32
CA THR A 394 22.44 16.17 -8.69
C THR A 394 22.73 14.67 -8.73
N HIS A 395 21.74 13.83 -8.54
CA HIS A 395 21.92 12.36 -8.52
C HIS A 395 21.36 11.64 -9.75
N GLY A 396 21.22 12.35 -10.87
CA GLY A 396 20.93 11.74 -12.17
C GLY A 396 19.49 11.32 -12.44
N CYS A 397 18.55 11.56 -11.51
CA CYS A 397 17.14 11.24 -11.70
C CYS A 397 16.45 12.11 -12.76
N VAL A 398 16.98 13.31 -13.03
CA VAL A 398 16.47 14.21 -14.08
C VAL A 398 17.39 14.12 -15.29
N TRP A 399 16.83 13.81 -16.43
CA TRP A 399 17.56 13.62 -17.69
C TRP A 399 16.74 14.11 -18.89
N THR A 400 17.38 14.24 -20.04
CA THR A 400 16.74 14.66 -21.28
C THR A 400 16.76 13.49 -22.25
N ASN A 401 15.59 13.15 -22.84
CA ASN A 401 15.51 12.11 -23.84
C ASN A 401 15.96 12.64 -25.21
N GLU A 402 15.99 11.78 -26.20
CA GLU A 402 16.44 12.07 -27.58
C GLU A 402 15.55 13.09 -28.30
N PHE A 403 14.34 13.32 -27.80
CA PHE A 403 13.41 14.32 -28.32
C PHE A 403 13.51 15.68 -27.60
N GLY A 404 14.54 15.89 -26.78
CA GLY A 404 14.74 17.13 -26.02
C GLY A 404 13.80 17.30 -24.82
N GLN A 405 13.06 16.27 -24.43
CA GLN A 405 12.09 16.34 -23.34
C GLN A 405 12.76 16.01 -21.99
N VAL A 406 12.50 16.81 -20.98
CA VAL A 406 12.94 16.53 -19.59
C VAL A 406 12.13 15.35 -19.05
N CYS A 407 12.83 14.30 -18.63
CA CYS A 407 12.32 13.11 -17.97
C CYS A 407 12.75 13.09 -16.52
N ARG A 408 12.00 12.38 -15.70
CA ARG A 408 12.24 12.24 -14.26
C ARG A 408 11.98 10.81 -13.84
N ASP A 409 12.92 10.25 -13.08
CA ASP A 409 12.80 8.92 -12.52
C ASP A 409 12.04 8.96 -11.20
N PHE A 410 11.41 7.85 -10.85
CA PHE A 410 10.81 7.61 -9.54
C PHE A 410 11.85 6.92 -8.63
N ASP A 411 11.58 6.87 -7.34
CA ASP A 411 12.43 6.21 -6.35
C ASP A 411 11.79 4.94 -5.75
N MET A 412 10.87 4.30 -6.48
CA MET A 412 10.11 3.14 -6.03
C MET A 412 11.01 1.94 -5.71
N LYS A 413 11.92 1.59 -6.63
CA LYS A 413 12.84 0.46 -6.45
C LYS A 413 13.71 0.62 -5.21
N THR A 414 14.17 1.84 -4.96
CA THR A 414 15.02 2.17 -3.81
C THR A 414 14.21 2.24 -2.51
N ILE A 415 12.99 2.79 -2.54
CA ILE A 415 12.06 2.76 -1.39
C ILE A 415 11.72 1.31 -1.01
N ARG A 416 11.43 0.48 -2.02
CA ARG A 416 11.20 -0.94 -1.78
C ARG A 416 12.41 -1.62 -1.13
N GLU A 417 13.61 -1.37 -1.62
CA GLU A 417 14.86 -1.89 -1.05
C GLU A 417 15.06 -1.40 0.40
N PHE A 418 14.75 -0.13 0.68
CA PHE A 418 14.79 0.42 2.03
C PHE A 418 13.85 -0.32 2.98
N HIS A 419 12.57 -0.49 2.63
CA HIS A 419 11.61 -1.17 3.49
C HIS A 419 11.96 -2.66 3.68
N LYS A 420 12.50 -3.33 2.66
CA LYS A 420 13.01 -4.70 2.76
C LYS A 420 14.14 -4.81 3.79
N ARG A 421 15.15 -3.93 3.70
CA ARG A 421 16.26 -3.89 4.65
C ARG A 421 15.80 -3.50 6.05
N LEU A 422 14.92 -2.53 6.16
CA LEU A 422 14.32 -2.10 7.43
C LEU A 422 13.58 -3.25 8.11
N LEU A 423 12.77 -4.02 7.36
CA LEU A 423 12.08 -5.19 7.89
C LEU A 423 13.07 -6.25 8.38
N ARG A 424 14.15 -6.52 7.65
CA ARG A 424 15.20 -7.45 8.08
C ARG A 424 15.85 -7.01 9.40
N LEU A 425 16.19 -5.73 9.54
CA LEU A 425 16.73 -5.17 10.78
C LEU A 425 15.74 -5.31 11.93
N LEU A 426 14.47 -4.96 11.71
CA LEU A 426 13.43 -5.11 12.72
C LEU A 426 13.25 -6.57 13.15
N LYS A 427 13.13 -7.51 12.20
CA LYS A 427 12.93 -8.94 12.50
C LYS A 427 14.17 -9.59 13.14
N LYS A 428 15.35 -9.10 12.86
CA LYS A 428 16.59 -9.52 13.55
C LYS A 428 16.58 -9.11 15.02
N LYS A 429 16.14 -7.88 15.32
CA LYS A 429 15.98 -7.36 16.70
C LYS A 429 14.81 -8.02 17.42
N ASN A 430 13.65 -8.08 16.77
CA ASN A 430 12.41 -8.63 17.30
C ASN A 430 11.68 -9.44 16.20
N PRO A 431 11.74 -10.78 16.23
CA PRO A 431 11.04 -11.61 15.22
C PRO A 431 9.52 -11.38 15.16
N LYS A 432 8.91 -10.92 16.28
CA LYS A 432 7.49 -10.54 16.36
C LYS A 432 7.23 -9.05 16.10
N GLY A 433 8.29 -8.27 15.86
CA GLY A 433 8.19 -6.84 15.56
C GLY A 433 7.36 -6.58 14.30
N VAL A 434 6.55 -5.52 14.31
CA VAL A 434 5.67 -5.13 13.22
C VAL A 434 6.18 -3.87 12.56
N LEU A 435 6.27 -3.90 11.24
CA LEU A 435 6.47 -2.71 10.44
C LEU A 435 5.10 -2.20 9.99
N TYR A 436 4.73 -1.01 10.49
CA TYR A 436 3.49 -0.32 10.21
C TYR A 436 3.77 0.85 9.26
N GLY A 437 3.06 0.91 8.14
CA GLY A 437 3.28 1.93 7.11
C GLY A 437 2.14 2.94 7.00
N HIS A 438 2.47 4.10 6.46
CA HIS A 438 1.49 5.07 5.98
C HIS A 438 1.95 5.56 4.61
N SER A 439 1.20 5.21 3.58
CA SER A 439 1.45 5.61 2.20
C SER A 439 0.21 6.19 1.54
N GLY A 440 0.35 6.67 0.31
CA GLY A 440 -0.76 7.12 -0.52
C GLY A 440 -1.75 6.01 -0.88
N PRO A 441 -2.89 6.35 -1.53
CA PRO A 441 -3.95 5.39 -1.83
C PRO A 441 -3.56 4.34 -2.87
N SER A 442 -2.55 4.61 -3.69
CA SER A 442 -2.11 3.69 -4.74
C SER A 442 -1.25 2.56 -4.19
N ARG A 443 -1.45 1.36 -4.72
CA ARG A 443 -0.65 0.20 -4.36
C ARG A 443 0.74 0.30 -4.97
N THR A 444 1.77 0.03 -4.16
CA THR A 444 3.17 -0.02 -4.58
C THR A 444 3.84 -1.31 -4.11
N PRO A 445 4.91 -1.79 -4.78
CA PRO A 445 5.58 -3.02 -4.38
C PRO A 445 6.34 -2.92 -3.04
N SER A 446 6.49 -1.71 -2.50
CA SER A 446 7.04 -1.51 -1.16
C SER A 446 6.02 -1.78 -0.05
N ASP A 447 4.71 -1.72 -0.34
CA ASP A 447 3.62 -1.96 0.61
C ASP A 447 3.66 -3.40 1.14
N THR A 448 4.23 -4.31 0.38
CA THR A 448 4.38 -5.72 0.71
C THR A 448 5.11 -5.96 2.04
N PHE A 449 6.02 -5.05 2.43
CA PHE A 449 6.79 -5.19 3.67
C PHE A 449 6.07 -4.71 4.93
N PHE A 450 4.94 -4.00 4.78
CA PHE A 450 4.14 -3.56 5.90
C PHE A 450 3.13 -4.63 6.32
N GLU A 451 3.14 -5.03 7.58
CA GLU A 451 2.13 -5.94 8.13
C GLU A 451 0.83 -5.21 8.47
N ARG A 452 0.91 -3.87 8.65
CA ARG A 452 -0.23 -2.97 8.90
C ARG A 452 0.00 -1.63 8.21
N MET A 453 -1.07 -1.02 7.70
CA MET A 453 -0.98 0.27 6.98
C MET A 453 -2.12 1.20 7.35
N VAL A 454 -1.81 2.48 7.51
CA VAL A 454 -2.82 3.57 7.56
C VAL A 454 -3.13 4.02 6.14
N MET A 455 -4.42 4.12 5.84
CA MET A 455 -4.93 4.50 4.52
C MET A 455 -6.11 5.47 4.65
N GLY A 456 -6.53 6.09 3.55
CA GLY A 456 -7.76 6.87 3.47
C GLY A 456 -7.63 8.35 3.87
N GLU A 457 -6.43 8.87 4.17
CA GLU A 457 -6.24 10.30 4.47
C GLU A 457 -6.65 11.21 3.29
N ASN A 458 -6.61 10.70 2.07
CA ASN A 458 -7.07 11.38 0.86
C ASN A 458 -8.56 11.82 0.93
N TYR A 459 -9.40 11.14 1.72
CA TYR A 459 -10.80 11.50 1.90
C TYR A 459 -11.04 12.67 2.87
N ALA A 460 -10.02 13.07 3.65
CA ALA A 460 -10.18 14.04 4.73
C ALA A 460 -10.80 15.38 4.28
N ASN A 461 -10.44 15.88 3.09
CA ASN A 461 -11.03 17.10 2.55
C ASN A 461 -12.51 16.95 2.17
N ALA A 462 -12.92 15.80 1.63
CA ALA A 462 -14.32 15.55 1.29
C ALA A 462 -15.17 15.39 2.54
N VAL A 463 -14.68 14.64 3.53
CA VAL A 463 -15.35 14.46 4.83
C VAL A 463 -15.49 15.79 5.56
N LYS A 464 -14.44 16.62 5.59
CA LYS A 464 -14.49 17.97 6.16
C LYS A 464 -15.59 18.83 5.54
N SER A 465 -15.71 18.80 4.21
CA SER A 465 -16.67 19.62 3.47
C SER A 465 -18.12 19.20 3.70
N LYS A 466 -18.37 17.88 3.72
CA LYS A 466 -19.71 17.31 3.88
C LYS A 466 -20.14 17.14 5.33
N LEU A 467 -19.20 17.09 6.29
CA LEU A 467 -19.40 16.67 7.68
C LEU A 467 -20.12 15.31 7.80
N SER A 468 -19.90 14.45 6.85
CA SER A 468 -20.43 13.10 6.80
C SER A 468 -19.52 12.22 5.93
N TYR A 469 -19.77 10.93 5.97
CA TYR A 469 -19.12 9.95 5.09
C TYR A 469 -20.00 9.59 3.89
N TYR A 470 -21.23 10.07 3.86
CA TYR A 470 -22.19 9.77 2.81
C TYR A 470 -21.67 10.29 1.46
N ASP A 471 -21.70 9.44 0.44
CA ASP A 471 -21.21 9.73 -0.91
C ASP A 471 -19.72 10.17 -0.99
N VAL A 472 -18.95 9.93 0.08
CA VAL A 472 -17.49 10.12 0.09
C VAL A 472 -16.79 8.81 -0.20
N LEU A 473 -17.30 7.73 0.40
CA LEU A 473 -16.83 6.37 0.19
C LEU A 473 -17.75 5.67 -0.80
N THR A 474 -17.21 4.91 -1.72
CA THR A 474 -17.98 4.05 -2.62
C THR A 474 -17.61 2.58 -2.42
N PRO A 475 -18.59 1.65 -2.52
CA PRO A 475 -18.32 0.23 -2.37
C PRO A 475 -17.24 -0.26 -3.33
N GLU A 476 -17.26 0.25 -4.55
CA GLU A 476 -16.36 -0.14 -5.62
C GLU A 476 -14.92 0.29 -5.35
N GLU A 477 -14.72 1.56 -4.93
CA GLU A 477 -13.39 2.06 -4.59
C GLU A 477 -12.81 1.33 -3.37
N LEU A 478 -13.62 1.14 -2.31
CA LEU A 478 -13.18 0.41 -1.12
C LEU A 478 -12.78 -1.04 -1.45
N ARG A 479 -13.56 -1.72 -2.30
CA ARG A 479 -13.29 -3.08 -2.74
C ARG A 479 -11.97 -3.18 -3.51
N ILE A 480 -11.76 -2.28 -4.48
CA ILE A 480 -10.60 -2.33 -5.37
C ILE A 480 -9.34 -1.83 -4.70
N LYS A 481 -9.38 -0.66 -4.06
CA LYS A 481 -8.18 -0.03 -3.50
C LYS A 481 -7.76 -0.59 -2.14
N TYR A 482 -8.72 -0.99 -1.30
CA TYR A 482 -8.41 -1.32 0.10
C TYR A 482 -8.69 -2.78 0.45
N ALA A 483 -9.88 -3.31 0.15
CA ALA A 483 -10.21 -4.69 0.49
C ALA A 483 -9.33 -5.71 -0.25
N SER A 484 -8.92 -5.42 -1.49
CA SER A 484 -7.96 -6.26 -2.21
C SER A 484 -6.59 -6.36 -1.52
N ARG A 485 -6.19 -5.31 -0.78
CA ARG A 485 -4.96 -5.30 0.03
C ARG A 485 -5.15 -6.00 1.37
N SER A 486 -6.37 -6.00 1.91
CA SER A 486 -6.65 -6.61 3.22
C SER A 486 -6.41 -8.13 3.23
N ASN A 487 -6.22 -8.77 2.08
CA ASN A 487 -5.84 -10.18 1.98
C ASN A 487 -4.39 -10.45 2.43
N GLU A 488 -3.56 -9.44 2.49
CA GLU A 488 -2.13 -9.57 2.83
C GLU A 488 -1.66 -8.60 3.91
N THR A 489 -2.34 -7.46 4.08
CA THR A 489 -1.95 -6.39 5.00
C THR A 489 -3.17 -5.93 5.80
N VAL A 490 -2.98 -5.69 7.09
CA VAL A 490 -4.04 -5.09 7.92
C VAL A 490 -4.17 -3.61 7.56
N ILE A 491 -5.33 -3.20 7.07
CA ILE A 491 -5.58 -1.82 6.64
C ILE A 491 -6.37 -1.08 7.70
N ASP A 492 -5.81 0.01 8.21
CA ASP A 492 -6.47 0.94 9.14
C ASP A 492 -6.91 2.18 8.40
N MET A 493 -8.20 2.42 8.38
CA MET A 493 -8.78 3.53 7.63
C MET A 493 -8.84 4.84 8.43
N LEU A 494 -8.41 5.91 7.81
CA LEU A 494 -8.80 7.30 8.02
C LEU A 494 -9.79 7.65 6.89
N PRO A 495 -10.49 8.76 6.91
CA PRO A 495 -10.61 9.77 7.92
C PRO A 495 -11.78 9.52 8.89
N GLN A 496 -11.78 10.34 9.92
CA GLN A 496 -12.93 10.52 10.82
C GLN A 496 -13.32 12.02 10.82
N ILE A 497 -14.59 12.36 11.01
CA ILE A 497 -15.06 13.73 10.86
C ILE A 497 -14.26 14.70 11.75
N VAL A 498 -14.17 14.40 13.04
CA VAL A 498 -13.43 15.27 13.99
C VAL A 498 -11.95 15.32 13.64
N ARG A 499 -11.35 14.20 13.20
CA ARG A 499 -9.97 14.18 12.75
C ARG A 499 -9.75 15.00 11.48
N ALA A 500 -10.65 14.91 10.51
CA ALA A 500 -10.61 15.70 9.29
C ALA A 500 -10.73 17.21 9.59
N LEU A 501 -11.63 17.62 10.49
CA LEU A 501 -11.74 18.99 10.95
C LEU A 501 -10.47 19.47 11.67
N GLN A 502 -9.91 18.64 12.56
CA GLN A 502 -8.67 18.98 13.26
C GLN A 502 -7.49 19.21 12.31
N MET A 503 -7.41 18.44 11.23
CA MET A 503 -6.35 18.56 10.25
C MET A 503 -6.53 19.76 9.32
N HIS A 504 -7.76 20.04 8.91
CA HIS A 504 -8.02 20.93 7.79
C HIS A 504 -8.95 22.12 8.10
N ASP A 505 -9.70 22.11 9.21
CA ASP A 505 -10.65 23.18 9.56
C ASP A 505 -10.91 23.26 11.07
N ARG A 506 -9.96 23.80 11.80
CA ARG A 506 -10.02 23.90 13.26
C ARG A 506 -11.05 24.91 13.76
N GLU A 507 -11.41 25.92 12.95
CA GLU A 507 -12.43 26.87 13.35
C GLU A 507 -13.81 26.20 13.38
N ARG A 508 -14.12 25.44 12.36
CA ARG A 508 -15.36 24.65 12.30
C ARG A 508 -15.44 23.59 13.40
N LEU A 509 -14.29 23.02 13.79
CA LEU A 509 -14.22 22.04 14.89
C LEU A 509 -14.71 22.63 16.22
N LYS A 510 -14.53 23.93 16.48
CA LYS A 510 -14.95 24.58 17.74
C LYS A 510 -16.45 24.59 17.94
N THR A 511 -17.22 24.56 16.85
CA THR A 511 -18.68 24.57 16.85
C THR A 511 -19.32 23.25 16.48
N TYR A 512 -18.53 22.25 16.16
CA TYR A 512 -19.02 20.92 15.76
C TYR A 512 -19.44 20.10 16.98
N ASP A 513 -20.70 19.67 17.01
CA ASP A 513 -21.21 18.80 18.08
C ASP A 513 -20.84 17.35 17.83
N THR A 514 -19.78 16.90 18.50
CA THR A 514 -19.27 15.53 18.41
C THR A 514 -20.16 14.48 19.06
N LYS A 515 -21.21 14.91 19.79
CA LYS A 515 -22.14 14.03 20.53
C LYS A 515 -23.55 14.06 19.96
N SER A 516 -23.75 14.68 18.81
CA SER A 516 -25.06 14.70 18.18
C SER A 516 -25.46 13.31 17.68
N PRO A 517 -26.75 12.94 17.71
CA PRO A 517 -27.24 11.70 17.13
C PRO A 517 -26.91 11.54 15.63
N GLU A 518 -26.81 12.66 14.92
CA GLU A 518 -26.43 12.70 13.51
C GLU A 518 -24.95 12.32 13.33
N ASN A 519 -24.05 12.86 14.17
CA ASN A 519 -22.65 12.46 14.17
C ASN A 519 -22.48 10.98 14.50
N ASP A 520 -23.19 10.49 15.52
CA ASP A 520 -23.17 9.06 15.89
C ASP A 520 -23.61 8.16 14.73
N ARG A 521 -24.67 8.55 14.00
CA ARG A 521 -25.15 7.83 12.82
C ARG A 521 -24.10 7.85 11.70
N ALA A 522 -23.52 9.02 11.41
CA ALA A 522 -22.48 9.15 10.39
C ALA A 522 -21.24 8.31 10.71
N ILE A 523 -20.85 8.21 11.98
CA ILE A 523 -19.76 7.36 12.43
C ILE A 523 -20.10 5.87 12.23
N ARG A 524 -21.28 5.43 12.68
CA ARG A 524 -21.71 4.02 12.51
C ARG A 524 -21.79 3.62 11.05
N HIS A 525 -22.31 4.52 10.19
CA HIS A 525 -22.34 4.32 8.74
C HIS A 525 -20.93 4.10 8.16
N CYS A 526 -19.98 4.99 8.48
CA CYS A 526 -18.60 4.84 8.03
C CYS A 526 -17.92 3.59 8.59
N ALA A 527 -18.16 3.29 9.88
CA ALA A 527 -17.62 2.07 10.50
C ALA A 527 -18.18 0.81 9.83
N ALA A 528 -19.48 0.80 9.48
CA ALA A 528 -20.07 -0.31 8.72
C ALA A 528 -19.40 -0.48 7.35
N TYR A 529 -19.16 0.62 6.62
CA TYR A 529 -18.39 0.57 5.39
C TYR A 529 -17.04 -0.11 5.59
N TYR A 530 -16.23 0.36 6.54
CA TYR A 530 -14.91 -0.20 6.76
C TYR A 530 -14.98 -1.70 7.10
N LYS A 531 -15.89 -2.08 8.00
CA LYS A 531 -16.01 -3.47 8.45
C LYS A 531 -16.60 -4.40 7.37
N ILE A 532 -17.51 -3.93 6.53
CA ILE A 532 -18.05 -4.71 5.39
C ILE A 532 -16.92 -5.09 4.40
N PHE A 533 -15.85 -4.32 4.32
CA PHE A 533 -14.70 -4.60 3.48
C PHE A 533 -13.48 -5.17 4.25
N ASP A 534 -13.67 -5.68 5.47
CA ASP A 534 -12.64 -6.21 6.39
C ASP A 534 -11.48 -5.22 6.62
N LEU A 535 -11.82 -3.95 6.72
CA LEU A 535 -10.89 -2.86 7.03
C LEU A 535 -11.01 -2.52 8.51
N ASN A 536 -9.87 -2.17 9.12
CA ASN A 536 -9.84 -1.71 10.51
C ASN A 536 -9.98 -0.18 10.60
N ILE A 537 -10.13 0.29 11.82
CA ILE A 537 -10.24 1.71 12.14
C ILE A 537 -8.91 2.15 12.73
N TRP A 538 -8.40 3.31 12.33
CA TRP A 538 -7.14 3.81 12.87
C TRP A 538 -7.27 4.25 14.34
N GLY A 539 -6.62 3.49 15.24
CA GLY A 539 -6.84 3.56 16.68
C GLY A 539 -6.52 4.91 17.33
N ASN A 540 -5.48 5.61 16.85
CA ASN A 540 -5.09 6.90 17.43
C ASN A 540 -6.18 7.98 17.30
N ALA A 541 -7.05 7.86 16.30
CA ALA A 541 -8.14 8.80 16.10
C ALA A 541 -9.40 8.36 16.84
N ALA A 542 -9.70 7.06 16.90
CA ALA A 542 -10.84 6.52 17.64
C ALA A 542 -10.80 6.92 19.12
N ASN A 543 -9.62 6.85 19.73
CA ASN A 543 -9.44 7.20 21.17
C ASN A 543 -9.57 8.68 21.49
N ARG A 544 -9.47 9.58 20.53
CA ARG A 544 -9.28 11.01 20.82
C ARG A 544 -10.45 11.90 20.37
N PHE A 545 -11.26 11.48 19.39
CA PHE A 545 -12.11 12.41 18.69
C PHE A 545 -13.58 12.04 18.61
N ASP A 546 -13.92 10.83 18.18
CA ASP A 546 -15.30 10.40 17.96
C ASP A 546 -15.68 9.21 18.88
N GLY A 547 -14.77 8.85 19.77
CA GLY A 547 -14.89 7.99 20.95
C GLY A 547 -15.63 6.68 20.75
N ASP A 548 -16.72 6.52 21.49
CA ASP A 548 -17.33 5.24 21.80
C ASP A 548 -17.91 4.50 20.59
N GLN A 549 -18.40 5.20 19.59
CA GLN A 549 -19.01 4.55 18.42
C GLN A 549 -17.98 3.77 17.59
N TRP A 550 -16.81 4.38 17.37
CA TRP A 550 -15.71 3.71 16.66
C TRP A 550 -15.21 2.49 17.42
N ILE A 551 -15.03 2.61 18.73
CA ILE A 551 -14.54 1.53 19.60
C ILE A 551 -15.54 0.36 19.58
N LYS A 552 -16.84 0.65 19.79
CA LYS A 552 -17.89 -0.39 19.75
C LYS A 552 -17.93 -1.14 18.42
N ALA A 553 -17.84 -0.41 17.29
CA ALA A 553 -17.82 -1.03 15.97
C ALA A 553 -16.58 -1.90 15.75
N ASP A 554 -15.41 -1.45 16.24
CA ASP A 554 -14.15 -2.20 16.12
C ASP A 554 -14.17 -3.45 17.01
N ASP A 555 -14.61 -3.31 18.26
CA ASP A 555 -14.72 -4.41 19.23
C ASP A 555 -15.73 -5.48 18.79
N ALA A 556 -16.81 -5.08 18.12
CA ALA A 556 -17.78 -6.03 17.60
C ALA A 556 -17.14 -7.06 16.66
N VAL A 557 -16.16 -6.65 15.85
CA VAL A 557 -15.40 -7.52 14.93
C VAL A 557 -14.19 -8.16 15.61
N THR A 558 -13.36 -7.38 16.30
CA THR A 558 -12.08 -7.88 16.86
C THR A 558 -12.28 -8.87 17.99
N SER A 559 -13.37 -8.76 18.76
CA SER A 559 -13.74 -9.73 19.81
C SER A 559 -14.00 -11.15 19.29
N LEU A 560 -14.27 -11.32 17.99
CA LEU A 560 -14.41 -12.64 17.36
C LEU A 560 -13.07 -13.38 17.20
N GLY A 561 -11.94 -12.71 17.45
CA GLY A 561 -10.62 -13.31 17.49
C GLY A 561 -9.92 -13.39 16.14
N PRO A 562 -8.66 -13.91 16.14
CA PRO A 562 -7.86 -14.02 14.93
C PRO A 562 -8.38 -15.08 13.95
N ASP A 563 -9.01 -16.14 14.44
CA ASP A 563 -9.54 -17.26 13.62
C ASP A 563 -10.92 -16.96 13.03
N ARG A 564 -11.36 -15.69 13.10
CA ARG A 564 -12.66 -15.30 12.57
C ARG A 564 -12.78 -15.57 11.07
N ARG A 565 -13.92 -16.13 10.68
CA ARG A 565 -14.33 -16.25 9.28
C ARG A 565 -15.00 -14.94 8.86
N TYR A 566 -14.79 -14.54 7.62
CA TYR A 566 -15.37 -13.34 7.04
C TYR A 566 -15.89 -13.59 5.64
N ARG A 567 -17.10 -13.12 5.33
CA ARG A 567 -17.68 -13.06 3.98
C ARG A 567 -18.58 -11.84 3.85
N ALA A 568 -18.47 -11.15 2.73
CA ALA A 568 -19.32 -10.01 2.37
C ALA A 568 -20.19 -10.31 1.14
N TYR A 569 -21.15 -9.46 0.89
CA TYR A 569 -22.13 -9.57 -0.19
C TYR A 569 -21.55 -9.83 -1.59
N TYR A 570 -20.33 -9.42 -1.84
CA TYR A 570 -19.64 -9.56 -3.13
C TYR A 570 -18.81 -10.84 -3.27
N HIS A 571 -18.74 -11.69 -2.23
CA HIS A 571 -18.06 -12.98 -2.32
C HIS A 571 -18.99 -14.03 -2.92
N ALA A 572 -18.50 -14.82 -3.87
CA ALA A 572 -19.29 -15.86 -4.53
C ALA A 572 -19.80 -16.95 -3.55
N ASP A 573 -19.01 -17.22 -2.51
CA ASP A 573 -19.31 -18.19 -1.43
C ASP A 573 -19.87 -17.53 -0.17
N ALA A 574 -20.52 -16.37 -0.31
CA ALA A 574 -21.17 -15.69 0.81
C ALA A 574 -22.30 -16.53 1.40
N PRO A 575 -22.44 -16.60 2.76
CA PRO A 575 -23.43 -17.44 3.43
C PRO A 575 -24.87 -16.95 3.24
N LEU A 576 -25.03 -15.72 2.83
CA LEU A 576 -26.33 -15.08 2.59
C LEU A 576 -26.42 -14.58 1.15
N LYS A 577 -27.66 -14.47 0.67
CA LYS A 577 -28.00 -13.80 -0.60
C LYS A 577 -29.16 -12.86 -0.35
N ALA A 578 -29.10 -11.67 -0.90
CA ALA A 578 -30.25 -10.78 -0.91
C ALA A 578 -31.29 -11.30 -1.93
N SER A 579 -32.57 -11.23 -1.56
CA SER A 579 -33.68 -11.63 -2.45
C SER A 579 -33.78 -10.72 -3.68
N GLU A 580 -33.32 -9.47 -3.54
CA GLU A 580 -33.21 -8.49 -4.61
C GLU A 580 -31.81 -7.88 -4.59
N MET A 581 -31.19 -7.82 -5.76
CA MET A 581 -29.88 -7.16 -5.92
C MET A 581 -30.04 -5.65 -5.81
N ASP A 582 -29.51 -5.09 -4.74
CA ASP A 582 -29.43 -3.64 -4.55
C ASP A 582 -27.97 -3.26 -4.30
N PRO A 583 -27.32 -2.52 -5.21
CA PRO A 583 -25.89 -2.19 -5.09
C PRO A 583 -25.59 -1.27 -3.91
N ARG A 584 -26.60 -0.68 -3.28
CA ARG A 584 -26.47 0.25 -2.14
C ARG A 584 -26.97 -0.37 -0.82
N PHE A 585 -27.45 -1.63 -0.81
CA PHE A 585 -27.71 -2.41 0.40
C PHE A 585 -26.56 -3.41 0.61
N LEU A 586 -25.67 -3.08 1.53
CA LEU A 586 -24.42 -3.79 1.73
C LEU A 586 -24.47 -4.62 3.02
N TRP A 587 -23.76 -5.75 3.04
CA TRP A 587 -23.66 -6.57 4.24
C TRP A 587 -22.37 -7.39 4.27
N ALA A 588 -21.97 -7.78 5.50
CA ALA A 588 -20.91 -8.76 5.74
C ALA A 588 -21.24 -9.61 6.97
N ALA A 589 -20.86 -10.88 6.90
CA ALA A 589 -20.98 -11.85 7.99
C ALA A 589 -19.59 -12.21 8.52
N PHE A 590 -19.47 -12.24 9.84
CA PHE A 590 -18.28 -12.70 10.56
C PHE A 590 -18.68 -13.78 11.56
N SER A 591 -17.82 -14.78 11.80
CA SER A 591 -18.03 -15.75 12.86
C SER A 591 -16.70 -16.12 13.53
N GLY A 592 -16.69 -16.30 14.84
CA GLY A 592 -15.52 -16.66 15.62
C GLY A 592 -15.80 -16.67 17.11
N ARG A 593 -15.00 -17.39 17.88
CA ARG A 593 -15.10 -17.53 19.34
C ARG A 593 -16.53 -17.81 19.85
N GLY A 594 -17.28 -18.63 19.10
CA GLY A 594 -18.66 -19.03 19.49
C GLY A 594 -19.70 -17.92 19.32
N ALA A 595 -19.41 -16.88 18.56
CA ALA A 595 -20.33 -15.80 18.23
C ALA A 595 -20.34 -15.54 16.72
N GLY A 596 -21.45 -14.94 16.24
CA GLY A 596 -21.59 -14.41 14.88
C GLY A 596 -21.82 -12.91 14.92
N LEU A 597 -21.47 -12.23 13.85
CA LEU A 597 -21.75 -10.81 13.63
C LEU A 597 -22.21 -10.59 12.20
N LEU A 598 -23.37 -9.99 12.03
CA LEU A 598 -23.89 -9.54 10.74
C LEU A 598 -23.89 -8.00 10.71
N ILE A 599 -23.17 -7.42 9.78
CA ILE A 599 -23.17 -5.98 9.55
C ILE A 599 -24.04 -5.70 8.34
N LEU A 600 -24.96 -4.75 8.50
CA LEU A 600 -25.94 -4.34 7.50
C LEU A 600 -25.82 -2.82 7.29
N LEU A 601 -25.92 -2.37 6.05
CA LEU A 601 -25.81 -0.97 5.69
C LEU A 601 -26.77 -0.60 4.58
N ASN A 602 -27.64 0.37 4.85
CA ASN A 602 -28.41 1.10 3.84
C ASN A 602 -27.63 2.35 3.43
N ASP A 603 -27.05 2.33 2.24
CA ASP A 603 -26.31 3.47 1.71
C ASP A 603 -27.15 4.31 0.73
N THR A 604 -28.44 4.47 1.01
CA THR A 604 -29.36 5.32 0.23
C THR A 604 -30.02 6.38 1.12
N ASP A 605 -30.63 7.39 0.50
CA ASP A 605 -31.41 8.43 1.18
C ASP A 605 -32.87 8.02 1.39
N GLU A 606 -33.22 6.77 1.10
CA GLU A 606 -34.55 6.18 1.26
C GLU A 606 -34.52 5.04 2.26
N SER A 607 -35.65 4.77 2.91
CA SER A 607 -35.83 3.56 3.71
C SER A 607 -35.90 2.34 2.81
N VAL A 608 -35.15 1.29 3.16
CA VAL A 608 -35.14 0.04 2.41
C VAL A 608 -35.63 -1.13 3.25
N THR A 609 -36.41 -2.03 2.67
CA THR A 609 -36.72 -3.34 3.25
C THR A 609 -36.16 -4.42 2.36
N ARG A 610 -35.29 -5.27 2.90
CA ARG A 610 -34.61 -6.35 2.17
C ARG A 610 -34.72 -7.66 2.92
N SER A 611 -34.72 -8.75 2.15
CA SER A 611 -34.72 -10.10 2.67
C SER A 611 -33.35 -10.75 2.37
N LEU A 612 -32.69 -11.21 3.41
CA LEU A 612 -31.47 -12.02 3.30
C LEU A 612 -31.83 -13.48 3.54
N VAL A 613 -31.42 -14.37 2.63
CA VAL A 613 -31.68 -15.80 2.69
C VAL A 613 -30.38 -16.58 2.72
N GLY A 614 -30.27 -17.57 3.60
CA GLY A 614 -29.06 -18.40 3.66
C GLY A 614 -28.92 -19.15 4.99
N ASP A 615 -27.78 -19.83 5.14
CA ASP A 615 -27.47 -20.66 6.31
C ASP A 615 -26.35 -20.05 7.14
N LEU A 616 -26.72 -19.27 8.15
CA LEU A 616 -25.75 -18.69 9.09
C LEU A 616 -25.18 -19.75 10.04
N LYS A 617 -25.88 -20.85 10.34
CA LYS A 617 -25.36 -21.92 11.20
C LYS A 617 -24.17 -22.62 10.55
N ALA A 618 -24.28 -22.94 9.25
CA ALA A 618 -23.16 -23.48 8.49
C ALA A 618 -21.98 -22.53 8.43
N PHE A 619 -22.23 -21.24 8.54
CA PHE A 619 -21.16 -20.23 8.64
C PHE A 619 -20.59 -20.07 10.06
N GLY A 620 -21.20 -20.70 11.09
CA GLY A 620 -20.71 -20.72 12.46
C GLY A 620 -21.45 -19.76 13.42
N PHE A 621 -22.63 -19.31 13.07
CA PHE A 621 -23.48 -18.54 13.98
C PHE A 621 -24.15 -19.50 14.99
N PRO A 622 -24.06 -19.21 16.30
CA PRO A 622 -24.53 -20.16 17.32
C PRO A 622 -26.05 -20.14 17.52
N THR A 623 -26.77 -19.11 17.09
CA THR A 623 -28.20 -18.89 17.30
C THR A 623 -28.82 -18.18 16.11
N ASP A 624 -30.16 -18.29 15.99
CA ASP A 624 -30.94 -17.59 14.96
C ASP A 624 -31.44 -16.19 15.44
N LEU A 625 -31.22 -15.86 16.72
CA LEU A 625 -31.57 -14.54 17.30
C LEU A 625 -30.33 -13.75 17.59
N GLY A 626 -30.25 -12.55 17.02
CA GLY A 626 -29.17 -11.60 17.25
C GLY A 626 -29.70 -10.28 17.78
N ARG A 627 -28.79 -9.46 18.35
CA ARG A 627 -29.09 -8.12 18.83
C ARG A 627 -28.12 -7.10 18.25
N ASP A 628 -28.64 -5.95 17.82
CA ASP A 628 -27.80 -4.85 17.39
C ASP A 628 -26.96 -4.30 18.56
N VAL A 629 -25.66 -4.18 18.36
CA VAL A 629 -24.69 -3.77 19.38
C VAL A 629 -24.95 -2.34 19.88
N PHE A 630 -25.53 -1.48 19.04
CA PHE A 630 -25.75 -0.07 19.38
C PHE A 630 -27.14 0.20 19.98
N SER A 631 -28.19 -0.34 19.38
CA SER A 631 -29.58 -0.07 19.78
C SER A 631 -30.17 -1.15 20.68
N GLY A 632 -29.63 -2.39 20.68
CA GLY A 632 -30.22 -3.53 21.34
C GLY A 632 -31.41 -4.15 20.59
N GLU A 633 -31.77 -3.63 19.41
CA GLU A 633 -32.84 -4.16 18.56
C GLU A 633 -32.60 -5.63 18.20
N GLU A 634 -33.65 -6.44 18.26
CA GLU A 634 -33.58 -7.88 17.98
C GLU A 634 -33.82 -8.19 16.50
N PHE A 635 -33.03 -9.12 15.98
CA PHE A 635 -33.09 -9.61 14.61
C PHE A 635 -33.15 -11.14 14.64
N ALA A 636 -34.20 -11.70 14.06
CA ALA A 636 -34.42 -13.16 14.06
C ALA A 636 -34.41 -13.74 12.65
N PHE A 637 -33.60 -14.78 12.44
CA PHE A 637 -33.71 -15.65 11.28
C PHE A 637 -34.86 -16.64 11.48
N LYS A 638 -35.85 -16.58 10.60
CA LYS A 638 -36.95 -17.52 10.56
C LYS A 638 -36.92 -18.24 9.21
N ASP A 639 -36.93 -19.56 9.23
CA ASP A 639 -36.88 -20.37 8.02
C ASP A 639 -35.73 -19.99 7.06
N SER A 640 -34.54 -19.82 7.64
CA SER A 640 -33.34 -19.39 6.92
C SER A 640 -33.44 -18.01 6.23
N ARG A 641 -34.38 -17.18 6.70
CA ARG A 641 -34.63 -15.83 6.15
C ARG A 641 -34.59 -14.76 7.26
N LEU A 642 -33.94 -13.66 6.97
CA LEU A 642 -33.99 -12.43 7.77
C LEU A 642 -34.61 -11.33 6.94
N VAL A 643 -35.69 -10.71 7.43
CA VAL A 643 -36.24 -9.47 6.84
C VAL A 643 -35.71 -8.29 7.62
N VAL A 644 -35.11 -7.34 6.93
CA VAL A 644 -34.49 -6.15 7.51
C VAL A 644 -35.11 -4.90 6.92
N ALA A 645 -35.59 -4.01 7.77
CA ALA A 645 -36.01 -2.67 7.40
C ALA A 645 -35.00 -1.67 7.99
N LEU A 646 -34.34 -0.92 7.13
CA LEU A 646 -33.36 0.10 7.54
C LEU A 646 -33.79 1.49 7.05
N PRO A 647 -33.82 2.49 7.95
CA PRO A 647 -33.97 3.89 7.58
C PRO A 647 -32.88 4.38 6.63
N PRO A 648 -33.02 5.58 6.05
CA PRO A 648 -31.97 6.20 5.25
C PRO A 648 -30.62 6.28 5.97
N ARG A 649 -29.54 5.89 5.28
CA ARG A 649 -28.15 5.99 5.76
C ARG A 649 -27.90 5.27 7.10
N GLU A 650 -28.72 4.28 7.46
CA GLU A 650 -28.61 3.56 8.73
C GLU A 650 -27.82 2.26 8.58
N SER A 651 -27.16 1.87 9.66
CA SER A 651 -26.41 0.61 9.75
C SER A 651 -26.80 -0.17 11.01
N ARG A 652 -26.58 -1.50 10.99
CA ARG A 652 -26.75 -2.40 12.14
C ARG A 652 -25.54 -3.30 12.25
N PHE A 653 -25.11 -3.54 13.49
CA PHE A 653 -24.07 -4.49 13.86
C PHE A 653 -24.73 -5.58 14.73
N VAL A 654 -25.34 -6.56 14.09
CA VAL A 654 -26.17 -7.56 14.76
C VAL A 654 -25.30 -8.72 15.25
N ARG A 655 -25.17 -8.86 16.56
CA ARG A 655 -24.38 -9.91 17.20
C ARG A 655 -25.28 -11.08 17.59
N PHE A 656 -24.84 -12.29 17.25
CA PHE A 656 -25.48 -13.56 17.53
C PHE A 656 -24.59 -14.33 18.50
N GLU A 657 -25.07 -14.58 19.71
CA GLU A 657 -24.36 -15.34 20.75
C GLU A 657 -25.35 -16.07 21.62
N THR A 658 -24.98 -17.25 22.16
CA THR A 658 -25.80 -17.95 23.13
C THR A 658 -25.82 -17.15 24.42
N SER A 659 -27.02 -16.93 24.96
CA SER A 659 -27.17 -16.35 26.30
C SER A 659 -26.33 -17.16 27.30
N LYS A 660 -25.46 -16.48 28.05
CA LYS A 660 -24.72 -17.10 29.16
C LYS A 660 -25.66 -17.48 30.29
#